data_2d645debd1de8ccf884303890bc06653
#
_entry.id   2d645debd1de8ccf884303890bc06653
#
_cell.length_a   1.000
_cell.length_b   1.000
_cell.length_c   1.000
_cell.angle_alpha   90.00
_cell.angle_beta   90.00
_cell.angle_gamma   90.00
#
_symmetry.space_group_name_H-M   'P 1'
#
loop_
_entity.id
_entity.type
_entity.pdbx_description
1 polymer ?
#
loop_
_entity_poly.entity_id
_entity_poly.type
_entity_poly.pdbx_seq_one_letter_code
_entity_poly.pdbx_strand_id
1 'polypeptide(L)'
;MATTIDWKKCIICQETQLIQSLRCPKNGHKSDKDKLLVYKKFIRNARILRNAGVVLVPSLKIPENITAETLFQNDGKWHPSCHLRFSGTKTQMSLKSHAQPEDTQSGNQETQPEKRLRQEPFNPSLCLFCQTTKDESLLQVRSNHFGPAHNTMAVEMLDTVMIVRLDNPDLIGIGAKYHHSCNTNYRNKYRSFVRSQISEEETERQVSEERAKAELIDYIKKDASEGEYLFPLAEIMYLYNERRKDLGLPVLTRGTAVKDMILDVFQGDMEVRGDGNKPKVLVFTEGLNTLVKATLEKRKFDQDMRAIVDTAKIIREDIFNQKTSSFTGEFSESCQQKALPASLRALTSMIMCGTSLKEQERKDPQASLTAAQILLFNALKKPSQKTKSDTIRHNSQREPPPPVNLGLQLHKEFRSKKMINTMQSMGLSISYHRVLSLEKQIASTLCEQYVKEGAVVPHNALKKTFTIFGYDNLDWNCSSNQSLDSFHGTSISIHQHPTDASVHQEKLTLSDQGYKIELPQAYSFVESMTVSKVSAPPKMVTSPYFNFALEAQKEMQWIEKGQNLMMKTSLDENDHISFAGYFSEKEQTPVAESAITCMLPLYEDKAASAPMVTQGLKVIMQATEKLNEGQIPVITADQPIFAIIKNIQWQNENYGEEKIIPLLGGLHTELCAWSLLGKLLDQSGWEEALIEANITSSGRVNSIINSSHLKRTRYAHEVSFLVFNVLMQEAFLDCEEDCTFEEWRSQQCGSFPTFFFWDMILRIQKLIFMLVRSFRQRNFDLYVSCLEKIAPLCFALDATNYSRWLPTHIRDMKSLPTSILNEFRNGNFAICRTRNKFSAVAADHAHEMTNKVIKGNGGAIGLFQNREQVTKWLIVTPELARLVQEFERQLPSRMIDDGDLEDLDFDHHEATQGFQRKFHERANRLYSCVKDFGNPFRLEDTRLLKLHTQDALESAVAESMQTLERKGQEQYAQFVRDFWRMGQSLSMMPFQRIHFHLSAHL
;
A
#
# COMPACT_ATOMS: atom_id res chain seq x y z
N MET A 1 41.86 41.83 -6.80
CA MET A 1 40.75 42.67 -7.26
C MET A 1 39.46 42.19 -6.55
N ALA A 2 38.85 43.05 -5.74
CA ALA A 2 37.58 42.68 -5.08
C ALA A 2 36.49 42.59 -6.14
N THR A 3 35.95 41.42 -6.37
CA THR A 3 34.87 41.21 -7.30
C THR A 3 33.60 41.83 -6.72
N THR A 4 33.16 42.95 -7.27
CA THR A 4 31.91 43.61 -6.94
C THR A 4 30.74 42.72 -7.39
N ILE A 5 29.84 42.36 -6.46
CA ILE A 5 28.64 41.59 -6.78
C ILE A 5 27.62 42.50 -7.45
N ASP A 6 27.13 42.12 -8.59
CA ASP A 6 25.95 42.75 -9.20
C ASP A 6 24.65 42.17 -8.60
N TRP A 7 24.02 42.90 -7.69
CA TRP A 7 22.81 42.48 -6.96
C TRP A 7 21.57 42.32 -7.84
N LYS A 8 21.60 42.79 -9.07
CA LYS A 8 20.52 42.62 -10.05
C LYS A 8 20.55 41.22 -10.68
N LYS A 9 21.68 40.53 -10.61
CA LYS A 9 21.92 39.20 -11.18
C LYS A 9 21.85 38.09 -10.11
N CYS A 10 21.91 36.86 -10.55
CA CYS A 10 22.02 35.72 -9.65
C CYS A 10 23.33 35.81 -8.84
N ILE A 11 23.25 35.83 -7.51
CA ILE A 11 24.43 35.94 -6.64
C ILE A 11 25.39 34.75 -6.76
N ILE A 12 24.97 33.63 -7.34
CA ILE A 12 25.76 32.40 -7.47
C ILE A 12 26.57 32.40 -8.79
N CYS A 13 25.92 32.61 -9.94
CA CYS A 13 26.54 32.56 -11.25
C CYS A 13 26.82 33.96 -11.88
N GLN A 14 26.31 35.03 -11.30
CA GLN A 14 26.37 36.40 -11.79
C GLN A 14 25.85 36.59 -13.23
N GLU A 15 24.88 35.77 -13.63
CA GLU A 15 24.22 35.81 -14.95
C GLU A 15 22.72 36.07 -14.82
N THR A 16 22.15 36.68 -15.83
CA THR A 16 20.72 36.78 -16.07
C THR A 16 20.34 35.78 -17.14
N GLN A 17 19.90 34.58 -16.76
CA GLN A 17 19.41 33.60 -17.75
C GLN A 17 17.95 33.92 -18.09
N LEU A 18 17.63 33.92 -19.39
CA LEU A 18 16.29 34.20 -19.92
C LEU A 18 15.23 33.12 -19.61
N ILE A 19 15.64 31.92 -19.15
CA ILE A 19 14.76 30.76 -19.01
C ILE A 19 14.24 30.57 -17.57
N GLN A 20 14.91 31.11 -16.56
CA GLN A 20 14.48 30.97 -15.16
C GLN A 20 14.41 32.32 -14.45
N SER A 21 13.26 32.61 -13.83
CA SER A 21 13.11 33.83 -13.01
C SER A 21 13.96 33.74 -11.74
N LEU A 22 14.61 34.89 -11.41
CA LEU A 22 15.37 35.02 -10.17
C LEU A 22 14.43 35.03 -8.97
N ARG A 23 14.71 34.18 -7.99
CA ARG A 23 13.98 34.12 -6.73
C ARG A 23 14.74 34.86 -5.63
N CYS A 24 14.06 35.78 -4.96
CA CYS A 24 14.53 36.47 -3.77
C CYS A 24 13.80 35.87 -2.53
N PRO A 25 14.52 35.28 -1.59
CA PRO A 25 13.89 34.75 -0.35
C PRO A 25 13.17 35.81 0.46
N LYS A 26 13.53 37.08 0.33
CA LYS A 26 12.88 38.19 1.03
C LYS A 26 11.46 38.47 0.57
N ASN A 27 11.08 38.07 -0.66
CA ASN A 27 9.76 38.32 -1.24
C ASN A 27 8.70 37.26 -0.82
N GLY A 28 9.00 36.37 0.10
CA GLY A 28 8.06 35.31 0.59
C GLY A 28 7.22 35.80 1.77
N HIS A 29 6.11 35.11 2.07
CA HIS A 29 5.18 35.40 3.18
C HIS A 29 5.73 35.03 4.58
N LYS A 30 6.99 34.59 4.70
CA LYS A 30 7.62 34.21 5.98
C LYS A 30 8.11 35.42 6.78
N SER A 31 8.32 35.26 8.09
CA SER A 31 8.91 36.29 8.92
C SER A 31 10.33 36.66 8.49
N ASP A 32 10.79 37.87 8.76
CA ASP A 32 12.15 38.30 8.38
C ASP A 32 13.23 37.46 9.03
N LYS A 33 12.97 36.90 10.21
CA LYS A 33 13.83 35.95 10.92
C LYS A 33 13.98 34.63 10.13
N ASP A 34 12.89 34.12 9.55
CA ASP A 34 12.90 32.90 8.71
C ASP A 34 13.57 33.15 7.36
N LYS A 35 13.36 34.32 6.78
CA LYS A 35 14.00 34.73 5.52
C LYS A 35 15.50 34.83 5.68
N LEU A 36 15.98 35.43 6.78
CA LEU A 36 17.40 35.50 7.12
C LEU A 36 17.99 34.09 7.33
N LEU A 37 17.25 33.16 7.91
CA LEU A 37 17.69 31.79 8.10
C LEU A 37 17.99 31.07 6.76
N VAL A 38 17.25 31.38 5.69
CA VAL A 38 17.51 30.84 4.34
C VAL A 38 18.89 31.28 3.83
N TYR A 39 19.25 32.56 4.02
CA TYR A 39 20.57 33.05 3.66
C TYR A 39 21.66 32.47 4.55
N LYS A 40 21.42 32.30 5.85
CA LYS A 40 22.35 31.64 6.78
C LYS A 40 22.64 30.19 6.35
N LYS A 41 21.62 29.43 6.00
CA LYS A 41 21.79 28.06 5.48
C LYS A 41 22.59 28.04 4.17
N PHE A 42 22.30 28.93 3.25
CA PHE A 42 23.03 29.03 1.98
C PHE A 42 24.52 29.33 2.20
N ILE A 43 24.87 30.38 2.97
CA ILE A 43 26.25 30.75 3.28
C ILE A 43 27.00 29.63 3.98
N ARG A 44 26.34 28.95 4.92
CA ARG A 44 26.93 27.80 5.62
C ARG A 44 27.32 26.70 4.63
N ASN A 45 26.38 26.30 3.75
CA ASN A 45 26.62 25.25 2.78
C ASN A 45 27.69 25.65 1.74
N ALA A 46 27.71 26.92 1.32
CA ALA A 46 28.71 27.44 0.42
C ALA A 46 30.13 27.42 1.04
N ARG A 47 30.26 27.75 2.32
CA ARG A 47 31.52 27.67 3.07
C ARG A 47 32.02 26.25 3.24
N ILE A 48 31.10 25.30 3.58
CA ILE A 48 31.44 23.89 3.70
C ILE A 48 32.00 23.33 2.40
N LEU A 49 31.35 23.62 1.26
CA LEU A 49 31.79 23.16 -0.06
C LEU A 49 33.12 23.81 -0.49
N ARG A 50 33.32 25.09 -0.18
CA ARG A 50 34.57 25.78 -0.47
C ARG A 50 35.73 25.22 0.37
N ASN A 51 35.52 25.01 1.66
CA ASN A 51 36.54 24.46 2.54
C ASN A 51 36.92 23.02 2.19
N ALA A 52 35.99 22.29 1.53
CA ALA A 52 36.23 20.95 1.03
C ALA A 52 36.83 20.93 -0.40
N GLY A 53 37.19 22.08 -0.99
CA GLY A 53 37.76 22.17 -2.34
C GLY A 53 36.77 21.81 -3.48
N VAL A 54 35.48 21.70 -3.18
CA VAL A 54 34.47 21.30 -4.16
C VAL A 54 34.03 22.48 -5.03
N VAL A 55 34.45 22.49 -6.26
CA VAL A 55 34.06 23.53 -7.26
C VAL A 55 32.76 23.09 -7.93
N LEU A 56 31.61 23.44 -7.35
CA LEU A 56 30.30 23.16 -7.95
C LEU A 56 29.94 24.04 -9.15
N VAL A 57 30.52 25.21 -9.21
CA VAL A 57 30.36 26.18 -10.30
C VAL A 57 31.70 26.84 -10.54
N PRO A 58 32.31 26.74 -11.76
CA PRO A 58 33.58 27.35 -12.07
C PRO A 58 33.60 28.88 -11.89
N SER A 59 32.43 29.51 -11.83
CA SER A 59 32.20 30.94 -11.70
C SER A 59 31.59 31.37 -10.36
N LEU A 60 31.84 30.65 -9.25
CA LEU A 60 31.33 31.06 -7.94
C LEU A 60 31.98 32.36 -7.50
N LYS A 61 31.35 33.52 -7.78
CA LYS A 61 31.86 34.86 -7.53
C LYS A 61 31.49 35.44 -6.17
N ILE A 62 31.02 34.63 -5.27
CA ILE A 62 30.64 35.06 -3.90
C ILE A 62 31.93 35.30 -3.10
N PRO A 63 32.22 36.51 -2.58
CA PRO A 63 33.36 36.77 -1.72
C PRO A 63 33.36 35.93 -0.46
N GLU A 64 34.52 35.56 0.05
CA GLU A 64 34.64 34.70 1.23
C GLU A 64 34.06 35.29 2.52
N ASN A 65 34.14 36.61 2.63
CA ASN A 65 33.73 37.37 3.79
C ASN A 65 32.25 37.84 3.77
N ILE A 66 31.47 37.43 2.77
CA ILE A 66 30.07 37.84 2.68
C ILE A 66 29.25 37.18 3.83
N THR A 67 28.37 37.97 4.44
CA THR A 67 27.48 37.49 5.51
C THR A 67 26.04 37.32 5.02
N ALA A 68 25.26 36.56 5.78
CA ALA A 68 23.84 36.35 5.48
C ALA A 68 23.04 37.66 5.62
N GLU A 69 23.45 38.51 6.53
CA GLU A 69 22.90 39.85 6.76
C GLU A 69 23.14 40.75 5.54
N THR A 70 24.32 40.68 4.95
CA THR A 70 24.66 41.44 3.69
C THR A 70 23.78 40.98 2.54
N LEU A 71 23.55 39.66 2.40
CA LEU A 71 22.65 39.13 1.37
C LEU A 71 21.19 39.51 1.60
N PHE A 72 20.77 39.59 2.85
CA PHE A 72 19.43 40.00 3.22
C PHE A 72 19.20 41.49 2.99
N GLN A 73 20.16 42.35 3.31
CA GLN A 73 20.07 43.80 3.12
C GLN A 73 20.02 44.19 1.63
N ASN A 74 20.78 43.49 0.80
CA ASN A 74 20.89 43.77 -0.63
C ASN A 74 19.95 42.92 -1.52
N ASP A 75 18.90 42.34 -0.95
CA ASP A 75 17.90 41.52 -1.69
C ASP A 75 18.53 40.44 -2.59
N GLY A 76 19.49 39.71 -2.06
CA GLY A 76 20.21 38.66 -2.78
C GLY A 76 19.29 37.65 -3.46
N LYS A 77 19.44 37.52 -4.80
CA LYS A 77 18.58 36.69 -5.65
C LYS A 77 19.39 35.56 -6.26
N TRP A 78 18.71 34.44 -6.55
CA TRP A 78 19.35 33.33 -7.26
C TRP A 78 18.38 32.61 -8.20
N HIS A 79 18.94 31.88 -9.16
CA HIS A 79 18.15 30.91 -9.93
C HIS A 79 17.85 29.67 -9.04
N PRO A 80 16.65 29.09 -9.11
CA PRO A 80 16.33 27.88 -8.38
C PRO A 80 17.32 26.74 -8.61
N SER A 81 17.77 26.55 -9.83
CA SER A 81 18.78 25.54 -10.21
C SER A 81 20.15 25.82 -9.60
N CYS A 82 20.59 27.07 -9.53
CA CYS A 82 21.85 27.46 -8.89
C CYS A 82 21.78 27.21 -7.36
N HIS A 83 20.70 27.64 -6.73
CA HIS A 83 20.48 27.43 -5.29
C HIS A 83 20.37 25.95 -4.90
N LEU A 84 19.74 25.13 -5.75
CA LEU A 84 19.59 23.68 -5.51
C LEU A 84 20.92 22.97 -5.36
N ARG A 85 22.00 23.45 -5.97
CA ARG A 85 23.36 22.91 -5.83
C ARG A 85 23.93 23.06 -4.43
N PHE A 86 23.42 24.04 -3.67
CA PHE A 86 23.80 24.34 -2.29
C PHE A 86 22.74 23.83 -1.27
N SER A 87 21.77 22.99 -1.70
CA SER A 87 20.86 22.33 -0.77
C SER A 87 21.60 21.32 0.11
N GLY A 88 21.16 21.11 1.34
CA GLY A 88 21.85 20.22 2.29
C GLY A 88 22.12 18.82 1.73
N THR A 89 21.15 18.24 1.00
CA THR A 89 21.29 16.92 0.38
C THR A 89 22.34 16.90 -0.75
N LYS A 90 22.37 17.92 -1.61
CA LYS A 90 23.36 18.01 -2.70
C LYS A 90 24.74 18.42 -2.20
N THR A 91 24.82 19.25 -1.16
CA THR A 91 26.07 19.57 -0.48
C THR A 91 26.71 18.30 0.09
N GLN A 92 25.95 17.42 0.71
CA GLN A 92 26.44 16.12 1.19
C GLN A 92 26.88 15.19 0.04
N MET A 93 26.13 15.15 -1.06
CA MET A 93 26.50 14.36 -2.25
C MET A 93 27.81 14.84 -2.88
N SER A 94 28.00 16.14 -3.00
CA SER A 94 29.22 16.73 -3.59
C SER A 94 30.45 16.57 -2.71
N LEU A 95 30.29 16.58 -1.38
CA LEU A 95 31.37 16.27 -0.44
C LEU A 95 31.80 14.79 -0.55
N LYS A 96 30.81 13.89 -0.79
CA LYS A 96 31.09 12.45 -1.00
C LYS A 96 31.84 12.17 -2.31
N SER A 97 31.65 12.98 -3.35
CA SER A 97 32.30 12.82 -4.65
C SER A 97 33.73 13.41 -4.73
N HIS A 98 34.10 14.30 -3.81
CA HIS A 98 35.42 15.00 -3.84
C HIS A 98 36.44 14.45 -2.83
N ALA A 99 36.10 13.45 -2.03
CA ALA A 99 37.03 12.78 -1.13
C ALA A 99 37.76 11.66 -1.86
N GLN A 100 38.62 11.99 -2.82
CA GLN A 100 39.65 11.10 -3.35
C GLN A 100 41.04 11.60 -2.96
N PRO A 101 41.93 10.73 -2.46
CA PRO A 101 43.33 11.09 -2.23
C PRO A 101 44.13 11.02 -3.53
N GLU A 102 45.06 11.95 -3.72
CA GLU A 102 46.10 11.91 -4.71
C GLU A 102 47.21 10.91 -4.35
N ASP A 103 47.89 10.40 -5.43
CA ASP A 103 49.19 9.73 -5.53
C ASP A 103 49.24 8.22 -5.26
N THR A 104 49.89 7.42 -6.11
CA THR A 104 51.00 7.53 -7.03
C THR A 104 51.01 6.37 -8.03
N GLN A 105 51.46 6.71 -9.26
CA GLN A 105 52.01 5.94 -10.39
C GLN A 105 52.29 4.43 -10.22
N SER A 106 51.88 3.56 -11.09
CA SER A 106 52.47 3.11 -12.34
C SER A 106 51.93 1.73 -12.73
N GLY A 107 51.76 1.53 -14.04
CA GLY A 107 51.90 0.22 -14.71
C GLY A 107 50.65 -0.47 -15.20
N ASN A 108 50.29 -0.16 -16.43
CA ASN A 108 49.69 -0.98 -17.49
C ASN A 108 48.84 -2.23 -17.21
N GLN A 109 47.67 -2.19 -17.78
CA GLN A 109 47.07 -3.11 -18.75
C GLN A 109 45.66 -3.68 -18.39
N GLU A 110 44.78 -3.43 -19.36
CA GLU A 110 43.58 -4.20 -19.79
C GLU A 110 42.33 -4.23 -18.97
N THR A 111 41.43 -3.46 -19.45
CA THR A 111 39.96 -3.57 -19.60
C THR A 111 39.25 -4.82 -19.09
N GLN A 112 38.41 -4.65 -18.08
CA GLN A 112 37.06 -5.22 -17.95
C GLN A 112 36.22 -4.44 -16.96
N PRO A 113 34.85 -4.51 -16.98
CA PRO A 113 33.94 -3.47 -16.45
C PRO A 113 33.95 -3.40 -14.95
N GLU A 114 34.02 -2.14 -14.47
CA GLU A 114 34.13 -1.76 -13.08
C GLU A 114 32.94 -2.24 -12.21
N LYS A 115 33.20 -3.22 -11.39
CA LYS A 115 32.51 -3.34 -10.11
C LYS A 115 32.96 -2.19 -9.22
N ARG A 116 32.04 -1.30 -8.84
CA ARG A 116 32.29 -0.26 -7.82
C ARG A 116 32.81 -0.91 -6.55
N LEU A 117 34.12 -0.88 -6.35
CA LEU A 117 34.75 -1.20 -5.06
C LEU A 117 34.37 -0.11 -4.07
N ARG A 118 33.58 -0.47 -3.04
CA ARG A 118 33.43 0.35 -1.85
C ARG A 118 34.79 0.42 -1.16
N GLN A 119 35.43 1.60 -1.14
CA GLN A 119 36.58 1.84 -0.25
C GLN A 119 36.07 1.79 1.18
N GLU A 120 36.74 0.99 2.02
CA GLU A 120 36.43 0.94 3.46
C GLU A 120 36.78 2.29 4.08
N PRO A 121 35.86 2.92 4.83
CA PRO A 121 36.05 4.29 5.33
C PRO A 121 37.07 4.41 6.46
N PHE A 122 37.61 3.32 7.00
CA PHE A 122 38.62 3.30 8.07
C PHE A 122 39.22 1.89 8.20
N ASN A 123 40.36 1.78 8.94
CA ASN A 123 40.95 0.47 9.22
C ASN A 123 40.17 -0.22 10.39
N PRO A 124 39.45 -1.33 10.14
CA PRO A 124 38.65 -1.96 11.20
C PRO A 124 39.49 -2.63 12.28
N SER A 125 40.79 -2.87 12.06
CA SER A 125 41.70 -3.41 13.07
C SER A 125 42.11 -2.39 14.13
N LEU A 126 41.90 -1.10 13.89
CA LEU A 126 42.18 0.00 14.79
C LEU A 126 40.90 0.53 15.43
N CYS A 127 41.06 1.42 16.43
CA CYS A 127 39.89 2.02 17.08
C CYS A 127 39.06 2.87 16.12
N LEU A 128 37.75 2.60 16.03
CA LEU A 128 36.78 3.33 15.19
C LEU A 128 36.87 4.86 15.37
N PHE A 129 37.09 5.33 16.62
CA PHE A 129 37.11 6.75 16.93
C PHE A 129 38.44 7.43 16.63
N CYS A 130 39.55 6.90 17.18
CA CYS A 130 40.84 7.57 17.11
C CYS A 130 41.77 7.02 16.01
N GLN A 131 41.48 5.85 15.41
CA GLN A 131 42.34 5.17 14.40
C GLN A 131 43.79 5.01 14.83
N THR A 132 44.05 4.88 16.12
CA THR A 132 45.39 4.68 16.68
C THR A 132 45.38 3.52 17.67
N THR A 133 46.57 2.99 18.00
CA THR A 133 46.78 2.08 19.11
C THR A 133 47.06 2.87 20.36
N LYS A 134 46.37 2.54 21.48
CA LYS A 134 46.58 3.09 22.82
C LYS A 134 46.89 1.91 23.75
N ASP A 135 47.40 2.17 24.92
CA ASP A 135 47.63 1.16 25.97
C ASP A 135 46.31 0.57 26.57
N GLU A 136 45.20 0.83 25.97
CA GLU A 136 43.88 0.34 26.31
C GLU A 136 43.43 -0.78 25.33
N SER A 137 42.82 -1.85 25.87
CA SER A 137 42.35 -2.97 25.07
C SER A 137 41.24 -2.55 24.10
N LEU A 138 41.35 -3.00 22.85
CA LEU A 138 40.31 -2.79 21.82
C LEU A 138 39.12 -3.73 22.07
N LEU A 139 37.93 -3.16 22.26
CA LEU A 139 36.66 -3.86 22.35
C LEU A 139 36.03 -3.99 20.95
N GLN A 140 35.55 -5.16 20.60
CA GLN A 140 34.85 -5.38 19.35
C GLN A 140 33.40 -4.89 19.45
N VAL A 141 32.87 -4.30 18.38
CA VAL A 141 31.43 -3.97 18.26
C VAL A 141 30.62 -5.25 18.22
N ARG A 142 29.68 -5.43 19.17
CA ARG A 142 28.85 -6.63 19.31
C ARG A 142 27.34 -6.37 19.22
N SER A 143 26.93 -5.13 19.02
CA SER A 143 25.52 -4.75 18.97
C SER A 143 25.17 -4.06 17.66
N ASN A 144 24.11 -4.52 17.01
CA ASN A 144 23.59 -3.91 15.80
C ASN A 144 23.08 -2.47 16.01
N HIS A 145 22.82 -2.07 17.25
CA HIS A 145 22.43 -0.69 17.59
C HIS A 145 23.62 0.27 17.76
N PHE A 146 24.85 -0.24 17.82
CA PHE A 146 26.02 0.59 18.06
C PHE A 146 26.28 1.57 16.90
N GLY A 147 26.29 1.08 15.66
CA GLY A 147 26.48 1.89 14.46
C GLY A 147 25.41 2.97 14.29
N PRO A 148 24.12 2.61 14.23
CA PRO A 148 23.03 3.59 14.10
C PRO A 148 23.02 4.64 15.21
N ALA A 149 23.23 4.24 16.46
CA ALA A 149 23.24 5.18 17.60
C ALA A 149 24.38 6.21 17.51
N HIS A 150 25.59 5.77 17.13
CA HIS A 150 26.72 6.68 16.98
C HIS A 150 26.65 7.50 15.68
N ASN A 151 26.02 6.97 14.65
CA ASN A 151 25.77 7.72 13.42
C ASN A 151 24.77 8.88 13.67
N THR A 152 23.73 8.64 14.45
CA THR A 152 22.82 9.71 14.88
C THR A 152 23.58 10.82 15.62
N MET A 153 24.42 10.46 16.60
CA MET A 153 25.24 11.44 17.32
C MET A 153 26.22 12.19 16.39
N ALA A 154 26.84 11.49 15.44
CA ALA A 154 27.76 12.08 14.48
C ALA A 154 27.06 13.06 13.54
N VAL A 155 25.86 12.72 13.06
CA VAL A 155 25.05 13.58 12.19
C VAL A 155 24.60 14.83 12.95
N GLU A 156 24.12 14.70 14.18
CA GLU A 156 23.68 15.84 14.98
C GLU A 156 24.84 16.77 15.33
N MET A 157 26.02 16.24 15.66
CA MET A 157 27.24 17.03 15.90
C MET A 157 27.95 17.51 14.63
N LEU A 158 27.48 17.11 13.45
CA LEU A 158 28.13 17.37 12.16
C LEU A 158 29.58 16.86 12.09
N ASP A 159 29.85 15.74 12.75
CA ASP A 159 31.17 15.11 12.79
C ASP A 159 31.37 14.26 11.52
N THR A 160 31.84 14.95 10.45
CA THR A 160 31.97 14.36 9.11
C THR A 160 32.90 13.15 9.08
N VAL A 161 33.93 13.13 9.93
CA VAL A 161 34.87 12.01 10.02
C VAL A 161 34.18 10.77 10.56
N MET A 162 33.35 10.95 11.59
CA MET A 162 32.64 9.83 12.18
C MET A 162 31.46 9.38 11.30
N ILE A 163 30.79 10.28 10.59
CA ILE A 163 29.75 9.93 9.62
C ILE A 163 30.31 8.99 8.55
N VAL A 164 31.48 9.32 7.99
CA VAL A 164 32.15 8.47 6.98
C VAL A 164 32.55 7.10 7.54
N ARG A 165 33.07 7.07 8.78
CA ARG A 165 33.50 5.80 9.42
C ARG A 165 32.32 4.89 9.80
N LEU A 166 31.15 5.48 10.02
CA LEU A 166 29.92 4.79 10.40
C LEU A 166 28.98 4.50 9.20
N ASP A 167 29.42 4.84 7.98
CA ASP A 167 28.63 4.62 6.74
C ASP A 167 28.56 3.13 6.34
N ASN A 168 29.37 2.26 6.95
CA ASN A 168 29.26 0.83 6.76
C ASN A 168 28.08 0.26 7.59
N PRO A 169 27.07 -0.34 6.97
CA PRO A 169 25.89 -0.86 7.66
C PRO A 169 26.18 -2.06 8.56
N ASP A 170 27.31 -2.75 8.37
CA ASP A 170 27.69 -3.95 9.13
C ASP A 170 29.06 -3.81 9.83
N LEU A 171 29.09 -2.99 10.86
CA LEU A 171 30.27 -2.82 11.72
C LEU A 171 30.70 -4.10 12.47
N ILE A 172 29.75 -5.03 12.66
CA ILE A 172 30.01 -6.32 13.31
C ILE A 172 30.69 -7.26 12.32
N GLY A 173 30.19 -7.37 11.10
CA GLY A 173 30.75 -8.24 10.05
C GLY A 173 32.16 -7.87 9.64
N ILE A 174 32.50 -6.57 9.64
CA ILE A 174 33.88 -6.11 9.38
C ILE A 174 34.79 -6.19 10.62
N GLY A 175 34.28 -6.63 11.76
CA GLY A 175 35.05 -6.76 12.99
C GLY A 175 35.52 -5.44 13.60
N ALA A 176 34.76 -4.34 13.42
CA ALA A 176 35.12 -3.03 13.93
C ALA A 176 35.38 -3.01 15.44
N LYS A 177 36.43 -2.31 15.85
CA LYS A 177 36.90 -2.23 17.26
C LYS A 177 36.92 -0.80 17.74
N TYR A 178 36.90 -0.62 19.08
CA TYR A 178 36.99 0.69 19.71
C TYR A 178 37.57 0.60 21.10
N HIS A 179 38.22 1.68 21.57
CA HIS A 179 38.61 1.83 22.96
C HIS A 179 37.41 2.28 23.77
N HIS A 180 37.24 1.75 24.96
CA HIS A 180 36.14 2.16 25.87
C HIS A 180 36.20 3.67 26.20
N SER A 181 37.40 4.19 26.46
CA SER A 181 37.65 5.61 26.74
C SER A 181 37.23 6.49 25.54
N CYS A 182 37.56 6.09 24.31
CA CYS A 182 37.21 6.83 23.11
C CYS A 182 35.69 6.88 22.90
N ASN A 183 34.98 5.76 23.09
CA ASN A 183 33.53 5.71 23.02
C ASN A 183 32.88 6.60 24.11
N THR A 184 33.40 6.53 25.34
CA THR A 184 32.90 7.35 26.46
C THR A 184 33.12 8.84 26.20
N ASN A 185 34.31 9.22 25.71
CA ASN A 185 34.61 10.60 25.35
C ASN A 185 33.74 11.12 24.21
N TYR A 186 33.46 10.27 23.20
CA TYR A 186 32.59 10.64 22.09
C TYR A 186 31.14 10.88 22.55
N ARG A 187 30.63 10.02 23.42
CA ARG A 187 29.30 10.20 24.04
C ARG A 187 29.24 11.42 24.96
N ASN A 188 30.32 11.73 25.67
CA ASN A 188 30.39 12.93 26.51
C ASN A 188 30.48 14.21 25.67
N LYS A 189 31.20 14.17 24.54
CA LYS A 189 31.25 15.26 23.55
C LYS A 189 29.83 15.53 23.03
N TYR A 190 29.08 14.48 22.72
CA TYR A 190 27.69 14.59 22.30
C TYR A 190 26.79 15.17 23.40
N ARG A 191 26.92 14.69 24.63
CA ARG A 191 26.15 15.24 25.78
C ARG A 191 26.45 16.72 26.04
N SER A 192 27.69 17.12 25.85
CA SER A 192 28.08 18.54 25.96
C SER A 192 27.50 19.36 24.81
N PHE A 193 27.49 18.82 23.61
CA PHE A 193 26.84 19.43 22.45
C PHE A 193 25.33 19.61 22.69
N VAL A 194 24.63 18.59 23.16
CA VAL A 194 23.20 18.66 23.50
C VAL A 194 22.94 19.67 24.60
N ARG A 195 23.83 19.74 25.62
CA ARG A 195 23.74 20.75 26.70
C ARG A 195 23.99 22.18 26.21
N SER A 196 24.81 22.38 25.20
CA SER A 196 25.02 23.71 24.61
C SER A 196 23.83 24.17 23.77
N GLN A 197 22.94 23.27 23.39
CA GLN A 197 21.67 23.58 22.71
C GLN A 197 20.53 23.97 23.69
N ILE A 198 20.70 23.73 24.97
CA ILE A 198 19.70 24.03 26.03
C ILE A 198 19.55 25.56 26.29
N SER A 199 20.28 26.41 25.56
CA SER A 199 20.06 27.85 25.60
C SER A 199 18.69 28.29 25.06
N GLU A 200 17.96 27.42 24.38
CA GLU A 200 16.57 27.67 23.95
C GLU A 200 15.56 27.61 25.10
N GLU A 201 15.74 26.71 26.07
CA GLU A 201 14.88 26.63 27.25
C GLU A 201 15.01 27.87 28.17
N GLU A 202 16.23 28.45 28.28
CA GLU A 202 16.44 29.66 29.05
C GLU A 202 15.84 30.89 28.36
N THR A 203 15.86 30.91 27.05
CA THR A 203 15.19 31.93 26.22
C THR A 203 13.66 31.78 26.28
N GLU A 204 13.12 30.57 26.24
CA GLU A 204 11.68 30.32 26.43
C GLU A 204 11.21 30.68 27.84
N ARG A 205 12.05 30.42 28.83
CA ARG A 205 11.76 30.81 30.20
C ARG A 205 11.75 32.34 30.37
N GLN A 206 12.69 33.06 29.78
CA GLN A 206 12.71 34.53 29.76
C GLN A 206 11.50 35.09 29.01
N VAL A 207 11.14 34.53 27.88
CA VAL A 207 9.93 34.91 27.11
C VAL A 207 8.67 34.67 27.94
N SER A 208 8.58 33.55 28.66
CA SER A 208 7.46 33.27 29.56
C SER A 208 7.39 34.20 30.77
N GLU A 209 8.55 34.61 31.29
CA GLU A 209 8.64 35.56 32.38
C GLU A 209 8.24 36.97 31.97
N GLU A 210 8.69 37.44 30.80
CA GLU A 210 8.27 38.72 30.24
C GLU A 210 6.78 38.74 29.88
N ARG A 211 6.26 37.60 29.42
CA ARG A 211 4.83 37.41 29.15
C ARG A 211 3.99 37.51 30.41
N ALA A 212 4.38 36.84 31.49
CA ALA A 212 3.71 36.95 32.80
C ALA A 212 3.69 38.38 33.32
N LYS A 213 4.81 39.11 33.18
CA LYS A 213 4.92 40.53 33.54
C LYS A 213 3.98 41.39 32.72
N ALA A 214 4.00 41.23 31.37
CA ALA A 214 3.16 42.03 30.51
C ALA A 214 1.67 41.81 30.79
N GLU A 215 1.24 40.56 31.03
CA GLU A 215 -0.16 40.25 31.36
C GLU A 215 -0.58 40.83 32.71
N LEU A 216 0.32 40.84 33.70
CA LEU A 216 0.04 41.51 35.00
C LEU A 216 -0.06 43.03 34.86
N ILE A 217 0.86 43.64 34.12
CA ILE A 217 0.80 45.10 33.89
C ILE A 217 -0.47 45.49 33.12
N ASP A 218 -0.87 44.63 32.18
CA ASP A 218 -2.08 44.79 31.40
C ASP A 218 -3.36 44.69 32.29
N TYR A 219 -3.36 43.73 33.20
CA TYR A 219 -4.41 43.60 34.25
C TYR A 219 -4.55 44.85 35.09
N ILE A 220 -3.43 45.42 35.65
CA ILE A 220 -3.44 46.63 36.46
C ILE A 220 -3.90 47.85 35.68
N LYS A 221 -3.45 48.02 34.42
CA LYS A 221 -3.90 49.10 33.52
C LYS A 221 -5.39 49.03 33.26
N LYS A 222 -5.94 47.83 33.14
CA LYS A 222 -7.33 47.58 32.87
C LYS A 222 -8.21 47.96 34.04
N ASP A 223 -7.93 47.41 35.23
CA ASP A 223 -8.73 47.67 36.41
C ASP A 223 -8.66 49.15 36.81
N ALA A 224 -7.52 49.81 36.57
CA ALA A 224 -7.41 51.26 36.74
C ALA A 224 -8.30 52.04 35.79
N SER A 225 -8.53 51.54 34.61
CA SER A 225 -9.42 52.12 33.60
C SER A 225 -10.90 51.89 33.89
N GLU A 226 -11.25 50.86 34.65
CA GLU A 226 -12.60 50.58 35.14
C GLU A 226 -12.98 51.36 36.43
N GLY A 227 -12.03 52.16 36.95
CA GLY A 227 -12.24 53.02 38.12
C GLY A 227 -11.73 52.46 39.43
N GLU A 228 -11.07 51.31 39.41
CA GLU A 228 -10.32 50.78 40.57
C GLU A 228 -8.88 51.30 40.56
N TYR A 229 -8.63 52.31 41.46
CA TYR A 229 -7.29 52.93 41.61
C TYR A 229 -6.52 52.35 42.75
N LEU A 230 -6.99 51.29 43.42
CA LEU A 230 -6.43 50.74 44.66
C LEU A 230 -6.16 49.24 44.42
N PHE A 231 -4.89 48.86 44.36
CA PHE A 231 -4.49 47.50 44.12
C PHE A 231 -3.75 46.91 45.37
N PRO A 232 -4.42 46.03 46.14
CA PRO A 232 -3.76 45.34 47.24
C PRO A 232 -2.60 44.48 46.74
N LEU A 233 -1.38 44.70 47.21
CA LEU A 233 -0.17 43.99 46.78
C LEU A 233 -0.28 42.47 46.99
N ALA A 234 -1.04 42.03 47.99
CA ALA A 234 -1.28 40.63 48.28
C ALA A 234 -2.10 39.93 47.14
N GLU A 235 -3.11 40.62 46.61
CA GLU A 235 -3.97 40.16 45.53
C GLU A 235 -3.23 40.12 44.20
N ILE A 236 -2.48 41.16 43.90
CA ILE A 236 -1.57 41.24 42.76
C ILE A 236 -0.56 40.09 42.79
N MET A 237 0.05 39.83 43.95
CA MET A 237 0.98 38.71 44.13
C MET A 237 0.33 37.36 43.91
N TYR A 238 -0.91 37.17 44.35
CA TYR A 238 -1.67 35.96 44.15
C TYR A 238 -1.91 35.72 42.65
N LEU A 239 -2.47 36.70 41.97
CA LEU A 239 -2.75 36.61 40.53
C LEU A 239 -1.50 36.34 39.68
N TYR A 240 -0.42 37.08 39.99
CA TYR A 240 0.86 36.92 39.30
C TYR A 240 1.47 35.52 39.52
N ASN A 241 1.40 34.98 40.72
CA ASN A 241 1.90 33.66 41.02
C ASN A 241 1.07 32.54 40.41
N GLU A 242 -0.25 32.66 40.36
CA GLU A 242 -1.10 31.71 39.63
C GLU A 242 -0.72 31.70 38.13
N ARG A 243 -0.54 32.87 37.53
CA ARG A 243 -0.13 32.95 36.14
C ARG A 243 1.28 32.43 35.90
N ARG A 244 2.19 32.63 36.80
CA ARG A 244 3.54 32.02 36.75
C ARG A 244 3.48 30.50 36.78
N LYS A 245 2.62 29.91 37.59
CA LYS A 245 2.39 28.45 37.61
C LYS A 245 1.89 27.94 36.29
N ASP A 246 0.90 28.64 35.70
CA ASP A 246 0.35 28.26 34.37
C ASP A 246 1.40 28.26 33.26
N LEU A 247 2.37 29.15 33.35
CA LEU A 247 3.49 29.27 32.41
C LEU A 247 4.72 28.43 32.78
N GLY A 248 4.60 27.55 33.79
CA GLY A 248 5.69 26.68 34.22
C GLY A 248 6.82 27.40 35.00
N LEU A 249 6.60 28.63 35.48
CA LEU A 249 7.58 29.45 36.17
C LEU A 249 7.51 29.23 37.70
N PRO A 250 8.63 29.32 38.42
CA PRO A 250 8.64 29.20 39.86
C PRO A 250 7.87 30.36 40.55
N VAL A 251 7.17 30.04 41.64
CA VAL A 251 6.39 31.00 42.44
C VAL A 251 7.32 31.95 43.19
N LEU A 252 6.98 33.25 43.19
CA LEU A 252 7.70 34.27 43.94
C LEU A 252 7.18 34.33 45.35
N THR A 253 8.10 34.26 46.32
CA THR A 253 7.77 34.31 47.74
C THR A 253 7.84 35.71 48.37
N ARG A 254 8.46 36.68 47.67
CA ARG A 254 8.63 38.07 48.19
C ARG A 254 7.96 39.07 47.26
N GLY A 255 7.05 39.85 47.79
CA GLY A 255 6.31 40.88 47.05
C GLY A 255 7.10 42.12 46.65
N THR A 256 8.33 42.31 47.20
CA THR A 256 9.18 43.48 46.86
C THR A 256 9.57 43.50 45.39
N ALA A 257 9.95 42.37 44.77
CA ALA A 257 10.34 42.32 43.36
C ALA A 257 9.15 42.66 42.44
N VAL A 258 7.95 42.17 42.74
CA VAL A 258 6.74 42.47 41.96
C VAL A 258 6.34 43.90 42.13
N LYS A 259 6.40 44.47 43.38
CA LYS A 259 6.16 45.86 43.66
C LYS A 259 7.08 46.78 42.86
N ASP A 260 8.42 46.53 42.94
CA ASP A 260 9.40 47.35 42.24
C ASP A 260 9.26 47.28 40.72
N MET A 261 8.97 46.12 40.16
CA MET A 261 8.64 45.92 38.75
C MET A 261 7.41 46.76 38.30
N ILE A 262 6.36 46.79 39.10
CA ILE A 262 5.14 47.57 38.78
C ILE A 262 5.46 49.05 38.84
N LEU A 263 6.17 49.52 39.89
CA LEU A 263 6.54 50.91 40.02
C LEU A 263 7.49 51.40 38.93
N ASP A 264 8.41 50.55 38.46
CA ASP A 264 9.29 50.84 37.32
C ASP A 264 8.49 51.05 36.00
N VAL A 265 7.42 50.31 35.79
CA VAL A 265 6.60 50.43 34.60
C VAL A 265 5.68 51.65 34.66
N PHE A 266 5.20 52.02 35.86
CA PHE A 266 4.27 53.13 36.09
C PHE A 266 4.99 54.32 36.70
N GLN A 267 6.24 54.63 36.29
CA GLN A 267 7.09 55.71 36.82
C GLN A 267 6.33 57.03 36.92
N GLY A 268 6.07 57.43 38.14
CA GLY A 268 5.39 58.72 38.47
C GLY A 268 3.85 58.63 38.51
N ASP A 269 3.23 57.62 37.96
CA ASP A 269 1.77 57.47 37.90
C ASP A 269 1.20 56.62 39.05
N MET A 270 2.09 55.87 39.77
CA MET A 270 1.67 54.96 40.82
C MET A 270 2.54 55.11 42.10
N GLU A 271 1.89 55.17 43.25
CA GLU A 271 2.52 55.23 44.56
C GLU A 271 2.13 54.04 45.45
N VAL A 272 3.03 53.65 46.37
CA VAL A 272 2.72 52.64 47.39
C VAL A 272 2.26 53.35 48.64
N ARG A 273 1.06 53.06 49.15
CA ARG A 273 0.54 53.53 50.40
C ARG A 273 0.34 52.36 51.39
N GLY A 274 0.81 52.55 52.61
CA GLY A 274 0.70 51.55 53.67
C GLY A 274 1.86 51.72 54.65
N ASP A 275 1.56 52.04 55.89
CA ASP A 275 2.54 52.31 56.93
C ASP A 275 2.57 51.17 57.97
N GLY A 276 3.75 50.65 58.30
CA GLY A 276 3.95 49.63 59.30
C GLY A 276 3.30 48.30 59.07
N ASN A 277 2.48 47.78 59.94
CA ASN A 277 1.80 46.50 59.85
C ASN A 277 0.52 46.50 58.98
N LYS A 278 0.23 47.58 58.25
CA LYS A 278 -0.90 47.63 57.34
C LYS A 278 -0.59 47.06 55.98
N PRO A 279 -1.55 46.41 55.35
CA PRO A 279 -1.34 45.86 54.01
C PRO A 279 -0.93 46.96 53.02
N LYS A 280 0.13 46.72 52.23
CA LYS A 280 0.60 47.65 51.19
C LYS A 280 -0.34 47.64 50.02
N VAL A 281 -0.70 48.86 49.56
CA VAL A 281 -1.60 49.06 48.42
C VAL A 281 -0.92 49.96 47.39
N LEU A 282 -0.96 49.60 46.13
CA LEU A 282 -0.51 50.39 44.98
C LEU A 282 -1.66 51.33 44.56
N VAL A 283 -1.39 52.63 44.36
CA VAL A 283 -2.40 53.69 44.09
C VAL A 283 -1.92 54.53 42.90
N PHE A 284 -2.80 54.77 41.94
CA PHE A 284 -2.54 55.72 40.83
C PHE A 284 -2.72 57.17 41.28
N THR A 285 -1.75 58.03 40.93
CA THR A 285 -1.64 59.41 41.42
C THR A 285 -2.21 60.47 40.52
N GLU A 286 -2.15 60.35 39.19
CA GLU A 286 -2.75 61.28 38.20
C GLU A 286 -3.01 60.68 36.84
N GLY A 287 -4.04 61.14 36.12
CA GLY A 287 -4.18 60.93 34.71
C GLY A 287 -5.47 60.40 34.19
N LEU A 288 -6.62 60.73 34.78
CA LEU A 288 -7.96 60.23 34.32
C LEU A 288 -8.24 60.43 32.83
N ASN A 289 -7.78 61.47 32.17
CA ASN A 289 -8.18 61.85 30.82
C ASN A 289 -7.40 61.14 29.71
N THR A 290 -6.18 60.67 29.97
CA THR A 290 -5.38 59.93 28.96
C THR A 290 -5.66 58.43 29.00
N LEU A 291 -5.96 57.92 30.20
CA LEU A 291 -6.39 56.54 30.46
C LEU A 291 -7.79 56.25 29.86
N VAL A 292 -8.72 57.15 29.93
CA VAL A 292 -10.08 56.98 29.39
C VAL A 292 -10.08 56.77 27.85
N LYS A 293 -9.22 57.43 27.10
CA LYS A 293 -9.12 57.20 25.63
C LYS A 293 -8.53 55.86 25.26
N ALA A 294 -7.46 55.43 25.92
CA ALA A 294 -6.85 54.10 25.74
C ALA A 294 -7.76 52.94 26.20
N THR A 295 -8.67 53.26 27.13
CA THR A 295 -9.61 52.32 27.74
C THR A 295 -10.79 51.97 26.87
N LEU A 296 -11.29 52.91 26.04
CA LEU A 296 -12.42 52.62 25.14
C LEU A 296 -12.08 51.60 24.06
N GLU A 297 -10.86 51.59 23.60
CA GLU A 297 -10.38 50.57 22.65
C GLU A 297 -10.12 49.22 23.36
N LYS A 298 -9.63 49.23 24.58
CA LYS A 298 -9.36 48.07 25.40
C LYS A 298 -10.62 47.36 25.93
N ARG A 299 -11.70 48.13 26.24
CA ARG A 299 -12.97 47.59 26.76
C ARG A 299 -13.57 46.49 25.83
N LYS A 300 -13.42 46.65 24.53
CA LYS A 300 -13.92 45.67 23.55
C LYS A 300 -13.14 44.37 23.64
N PHE A 301 -11.83 44.44 23.65
CA PHE A 301 -10.96 43.26 23.78
C PHE A 301 -11.17 42.49 25.09
N ASP A 302 -11.44 43.20 26.18
CA ASP A 302 -11.64 42.63 27.50
C ASP A 302 -12.99 41.97 27.64
N GLN A 303 -14.06 42.54 27.05
CA GLN A 303 -15.36 41.90 26.98
C GLN A 303 -15.29 40.60 26.15
N ASP A 304 -14.57 40.64 25.03
CA ASP A 304 -14.35 39.46 24.18
C ASP A 304 -13.58 38.38 24.93
N MET A 305 -12.53 38.72 25.66
CA MET A 305 -11.79 37.78 26.51
C MET A 305 -12.59 37.20 27.67
N ARG A 306 -13.42 38.02 28.36
CA ARG A 306 -14.35 37.51 29.39
C ARG A 306 -15.37 36.56 28.80
N ALA A 307 -15.94 36.88 27.63
CA ALA A 307 -16.85 35.99 26.93
C ALA A 307 -16.20 34.67 26.57
N ILE A 308 -14.93 34.68 26.09
CA ILE A 308 -14.14 33.46 25.81
C ILE A 308 -13.92 32.62 27.06
N VAL A 309 -13.54 33.26 28.19
CA VAL A 309 -13.29 32.55 29.45
C VAL A 309 -14.58 31.93 29.99
N ASP A 310 -15.69 32.66 29.98
CA ASP A 310 -16.99 32.17 30.46
C ASP A 310 -17.51 31.03 29.56
N THR A 311 -17.39 31.19 28.24
CA THR A 311 -17.70 30.10 27.29
C THR A 311 -16.83 28.84 27.52
N ALA A 312 -15.54 29.05 27.76
CA ALA A 312 -14.62 27.95 28.04
C ALA A 312 -14.94 27.21 29.35
N LYS A 313 -15.38 27.97 30.41
CA LYS A 313 -15.82 27.36 31.68
C LYS A 313 -17.06 26.50 31.47
N ILE A 314 -18.10 27.04 30.82
CA ILE A 314 -19.36 26.32 30.55
C ILE A 314 -19.05 25.02 29.79
N ILE A 315 -18.31 25.13 28.70
CA ILE A 315 -17.96 23.96 27.86
C ILE A 315 -17.15 22.94 28.63
N ARG A 316 -16.18 23.40 29.43
CA ARG A 316 -15.34 22.52 30.25
C ARG A 316 -16.19 21.80 31.31
N GLU A 317 -17.12 22.45 31.95
CA GLU A 317 -18.05 21.84 32.90
C GLU A 317 -18.92 20.78 32.22
N ASP A 318 -19.48 21.08 31.06
CA ASP A 318 -20.28 20.13 30.27
C ASP A 318 -19.43 18.90 29.84
N ILE A 319 -18.18 19.11 29.41
CA ILE A 319 -17.24 18.02 29.08
C ILE A 319 -17.04 17.12 30.30
N PHE A 320 -16.86 17.65 31.48
CA PHE A 320 -16.62 16.86 32.70
C PHE A 320 -17.87 16.20 33.26
N ASN A 321 -19.04 16.83 33.08
CA ASN A 321 -20.33 16.31 33.54
C ASN A 321 -20.94 15.25 32.60
N GLN A 322 -20.42 15.11 31.36
CA GLN A 322 -20.91 14.11 30.42
C GLN A 322 -20.72 12.69 30.98
N LYS A 323 -21.72 11.82 30.78
CA LYS A 323 -21.67 10.42 31.19
C LYS A 323 -20.57 9.69 30.45
N THR A 324 -19.91 8.76 31.11
CA THR A 324 -18.86 7.93 30.54
C THR A 324 -19.42 7.03 29.42
N SER A 325 -18.75 6.98 28.28
CA SER A 325 -19.00 6.06 27.18
C SER A 325 -17.70 5.44 26.73
N SER A 326 -17.47 4.19 27.09
CA SER A 326 -16.39 3.39 26.50
C SER A 326 -16.83 2.90 25.12
N PHE A 327 -15.88 2.66 24.24
CA PHE A 327 -16.15 2.04 22.96
C PHE A 327 -16.71 0.62 23.16
N THR A 328 -17.87 0.34 22.60
CA THR A 328 -18.65 -0.89 22.80
C THR A 328 -18.43 -1.94 21.71
N GLY A 329 -17.62 -1.63 20.68
CA GLY A 329 -17.39 -2.52 19.54
C GLY A 329 -18.18 -2.13 18.27
N GLU A 330 -18.80 -0.95 18.26
CA GLU A 330 -19.50 -0.45 17.08
C GLU A 330 -19.42 1.07 16.96
N PHE A 331 -19.53 1.55 15.74
CA PHE A 331 -19.76 2.96 15.44
C PHE A 331 -21.22 3.15 14.99
N SER A 332 -22.12 3.16 15.95
CA SER A 332 -23.56 3.33 15.67
C SER A 332 -23.83 4.65 14.94
N GLU A 333 -24.95 4.70 14.22
CA GLU A 333 -25.40 5.92 13.54
C GLU A 333 -25.47 7.09 14.51
N SER A 334 -24.97 8.24 14.08
CA SER A 334 -24.83 9.46 14.92
C SER A 334 -23.98 9.30 16.19
N CYS A 335 -23.08 8.30 16.25
CA CYS A 335 -22.18 8.10 17.39
C CYS A 335 -21.29 9.33 17.62
N GLN A 336 -20.89 10.02 16.56
CA GLN A 336 -20.06 11.22 16.62
C GLN A 336 -20.79 12.37 17.34
N GLN A 337 -22.06 12.60 17.01
CA GLN A 337 -22.89 13.63 17.65
C GLN A 337 -23.23 13.27 19.11
N LYS A 338 -23.54 12.01 19.38
CA LYS A 338 -23.85 11.50 20.72
C LYS A 338 -22.65 11.56 21.67
N ALA A 339 -21.44 11.48 21.13
CA ALA A 339 -20.21 11.57 21.92
C ALA A 339 -19.90 12.96 22.42
N LEU A 340 -20.58 14.01 21.93
CA LEU A 340 -20.27 15.40 22.20
C LEU A 340 -21.29 16.07 23.11
N PRO A 341 -20.85 16.90 24.09
CA PRO A 341 -21.73 17.83 24.78
C PRO A 341 -22.34 18.83 23.79
N ALA A 342 -23.60 19.22 24.04
CA ALA A 342 -24.32 20.15 23.16
C ALA A 342 -23.58 21.50 23.02
N SER A 343 -23.03 22.00 24.11
CA SER A 343 -22.30 23.28 24.16
C SER A 343 -21.03 23.25 23.29
N LEU A 344 -20.23 22.18 23.39
CA LEU A 344 -19.01 22.01 22.57
C LEU A 344 -19.34 21.88 21.08
N ARG A 345 -20.41 21.13 20.76
CA ARG A 345 -20.89 20.98 19.38
C ARG A 345 -21.33 22.31 18.80
N ALA A 346 -22.12 23.08 19.59
CA ALA A 346 -22.58 24.41 19.20
C ALA A 346 -21.39 25.36 18.95
N LEU A 347 -20.41 25.41 19.88
CA LEU A 347 -19.26 26.27 19.72
C LEU A 347 -18.46 25.95 18.45
N THR A 348 -18.15 24.69 18.21
CA THR A 348 -17.37 24.29 17.02
C THR A 348 -18.13 24.52 15.72
N SER A 349 -19.45 24.31 15.74
CA SER A 349 -20.34 24.65 14.62
C SER A 349 -20.36 26.15 14.35
N MET A 350 -20.48 26.98 15.38
CA MET A 350 -20.43 28.44 15.24
C MET A 350 -19.06 28.94 14.72
N ILE A 351 -17.95 28.31 15.13
CA ILE A 351 -16.62 28.67 14.65
C ILE A 351 -16.46 28.31 13.17
N MET A 352 -16.95 27.14 12.76
CA MET A 352 -16.73 26.63 11.39
C MET A 352 -17.74 27.21 10.39
N CYS A 353 -18.98 27.43 10.78
CA CYS A 353 -20.10 27.83 9.91
C CYS A 353 -20.62 29.23 10.16
N GLY A 354 -20.08 29.97 11.15
CA GLY A 354 -20.61 31.25 11.55
C GLY A 354 -21.75 31.15 12.57
N THR A 355 -22.20 32.31 13.09
CA THR A 355 -23.18 32.39 14.18
C THR A 355 -24.64 32.46 13.73
N SER A 356 -24.90 32.30 12.42
CA SER A 356 -26.27 32.31 11.88
C SER A 356 -26.99 31.00 12.19
N LEU A 357 -28.07 31.07 12.98
CA LEU A 357 -28.90 29.92 13.33
C LEU A 357 -29.47 29.19 12.09
N LYS A 358 -29.77 29.92 11.01
CA LYS A 358 -30.27 29.32 9.75
C LYS A 358 -29.22 28.48 9.02
N GLU A 359 -27.96 28.80 9.18
CA GLU A 359 -26.86 28.02 8.59
C GLU A 359 -26.51 26.81 9.46
N GLN A 360 -26.75 26.87 10.77
CA GLN A 360 -26.50 25.78 11.70
C GLN A 360 -27.57 24.66 11.64
N GLU A 361 -28.80 24.97 11.18
CA GLU A 361 -29.83 23.96 10.94
C GLU A 361 -29.52 23.00 9.78
N ARG A 362 -28.57 23.36 8.95
CA ARG A 362 -28.05 22.50 7.86
C ARG A 362 -26.89 21.64 8.36
N LYS A 363 -27.19 20.46 8.90
CA LYS A 363 -26.26 19.36 9.22
C LYS A 363 -24.88 19.80 9.76
N ASP A 364 -24.55 19.40 10.97
CA ASP A 364 -23.20 19.58 11.54
C ASP A 364 -22.11 19.18 10.52
N PRO A 365 -21.28 20.09 10.01
CA PRO A 365 -20.25 19.71 9.05
C PRO A 365 -19.25 18.78 9.73
N GLN A 366 -18.77 17.77 9.03
CA GLN A 366 -17.84 16.78 9.56
C GLN A 366 -16.60 17.43 10.20
N ALA A 367 -16.13 18.55 9.64
CA ALA A 367 -15.01 19.30 10.19
C ALA A 367 -15.29 19.80 11.61
N SER A 368 -16.52 20.29 11.87
CA SER A 368 -16.96 20.74 13.19
C SER A 368 -17.01 19.57 14.19
N LEU A 369 -17.61 18.44 13.79
CA LEU A 369 -17.68 17.23 14.62
C LEU A 369 -16.28 16.70 14.93
N THR A 370 -15.38 16.67 13.95
CA THR A 370 -14.00 16.20 14.13
C THR A 370 -13.24 17.11 15.09
N ALA A 371 -13.30 18.43 14.91
CA ALA A 371 -12.64 19.38 15.79
C ALA A 371 -13.15 19.27 17.24
N ALA A 372 -14.48 19.18 17.43
CA ALA A 372 -15.09 19.01 18.74
C ALA A 372 -14.64 17.73 19.45
N GLN A 373 -14.59 16.61 18.72
CA GLN A 373 -14.18 15.31 19.28
C GLN A 373 -12.70 15.28 19.63
N ILE A 374 -11.83 15.93 18.85
CA ILE A 374 -10.40 16.07 19.16
C ILE A 374 -10.22 16.96 20.42
N LEU A 375 -10.96 18.06 20.54
CA LEU A 375 -10.94 18.89 21.74
C LEU A 375 -11.40 18.11 22.96
N LEU A 376 -12.52 17.39 22.88
CA LEU A 376 -13.02 16.51 23.94
C LEU A 376 -11.97 15.48 24.36
N PHE A 377 -11.39 14.76 23.40
CA PHE A 377 -10.39 13.72 23.64
C PHE A 377 -9.16 14.25 24.37
N ASN A 378 -8.69 15.44 24.01
CA ASN A 378 -7.52 16.05 24.65
C ASN A 378 -7.85 16.70 25.99
N ALA A 379 -9.02 17.29 26.16
CA ALA A 379 -9.47 17.87 27.42
C ALA A 379 -9.63 16.83 28.54
N LEU A 380 -9.93 15.59 28.20
CA LEU A 380 -10.11 14.48 29.15
C LEU A 380 -8.82 13.78 29.57
N LYS A 381 -7.68 14.13 28.97
CA LYS A 381 -6.38 13.56 29.35
C LYS A 381 -6.00 13.97 30.77
N LYS A 382 -5.60 13.01 31.58
CA LYS A 382 -5.10 13.25 32.93
C LYS A 382 -3.58 13.03 32.99
N PRO A 383 -2.79 13.90 33.62
CA PRO A 383 -1.37 13.64 33.86
C PRO A 383 -1.22 12.41 34.77
N SER A 384 -0.23 11.56 34.50
CA SER A 384 0.03 10.37 35.29
C SER A 384 0.67 10.76 36.61
N GLN A 385 -0.03 10.57 37.72
CA GLN A 385 0.48 10.84 39.07
C GLN A 385 1.57 9.85 39.53
N LYS A 386 1.77 8.72 38.85
CA LYS A 386 2.65 7.62 39.30
C LYS A 386 4.03 7.57 38.63
N THR A 387 4.26 8.33 37.59
CA THR A 387 5.58 8.40 36.94
C THR A 387 5.97 9.84 36.72
N LYS A 388 7.22 10.18 37.09
CA LYS A 388 7.83 11.50 36.79
C LYS A 388 8.03 11.75 35.29
N SER A 389 7.33 11.02 34.42
CA SER A 389 7.33 11.20 32.95
C SER A 389 6.06 11.94 32.56
N ASP A 390 6.19 12.94 31.71
CA ASP A 390 5.12 13.74 31.09
C ASP A 390 4.16 12.93 30.19
N THR A 391 4.01 11.62 30.44
CA THR A 391 3.11 10.76 29.67
C THR A 391 1.67 11.03 30.05
N ILE A 392 0.99 11.76 29.21
CA ILE A 392 -0.44 12.01 29.30
C ILE A 392 -1.20 10.72 28.92
N ARG A 393 -2.01 10.19 29.85
CA ARG A 393 -2.89 9.03 29.57
C ARG A 393 -4.27 9.52 29.17
N HIS A 394 -4.82 9.00 28.06
CA HIS A 394 -6.24 9.22 27.75
C HIS A 394 -7.13 8.38 28.68
N ASN A 395 -8.39 8.79 28.81
CA ASN A 395 -9.37 8.09 29.63
C ASN A 395 -10.10 7.05 28.77
N SER A 396 -9.84 5.76 29.00
CA SER A 396 -10.48 4.64 28.27
C SER A 396 -12.00 4.53 28.48
N GLN A 397 -12.55 5.24 29.48
CA GLN A 397 -14.00 5.31 29.68
C GLN A 397 -14.68 6.43 28.88
N ARG A 398 -13.91 7.24 28.15
CA ARG A 398 -14.41 8.36 27.33
C ARG A 398 -13.58 8.44 26.06
N GLU A 399 -13.94 7.61 25.09
CA GLU A 399 -13.25 7.48 23.83
C GLU A 399 -14.15 7.95 22.68
N PRO A 400 -14.00 9.19 22.20
CA PRO A 400 -14.75 9.66 21.05
C PRO A 400 -14.39 8.86 19.80
N PRO A 401 -15.35 8.65 18.86
CA PRO A 401 -15.19 7.80 17.71
C PRO A 401 -13.96 8.05 16.84
N PRO A 402 -13.60 9.28 16.41
CA PRO A 402 -12.49 9.49 15.48
C PRO A 402 -11.11 9.05 16.00
N PRO A 403 -10.68 9.35 17.23
CA PRO A 403 -9.43 8.84 17.78
C PRO A 403 -9.38 7.30 17.89
N VAL A 404 -10.51 6.65 18.16
CA VAL A 404 -10.61 5.19 18.18
C VAL A 404 -10.48 4.65 16.76
N ASN A 405 -11.28 5.15 15.82
CA ASN A 405 -11.22 4.73 14.42
C ASN A 405 -9.83 4.93 13.84
N LEU A 406 -9.21 6.11 14.03
CA LEU A 406 -7.87 6.38 13.51
C LEU A 406 -6.84 5.38 14.06
N GLY A 407 -6.91 5.05 15.34
CA GLY A 407 -6.02 4.05 15.95
C GLY A 407 -6.20 2.66 15.35
N LEU A 408 -7.43 2.21 15.17
CA LEU A 408 -7.77 0.93 14.57
C LEU A 408 -7.37 0.88 13.09
N GLN A 409 -7.67 1.94 12.33
CA GLN A 409 -7.34 2.05 10.91
C GLN A 409 -5.81 2.02 10.67
N LEU A 410 -5.04 2.83 11.40
CA LEU A 410 -3.58 2.83 11.30
C LEU A 410 -2.97 1.48 11.67
N HIS A 411 -3.57 0.76 12.62
CA HIS A 411 -3.11 -0.57 12.97
C HIS A 411 -3.47 -1.60 11.91
N LYS A 412 -4.68 -1.55 11.38
CA LYS A 412 -5.15 -2.41 10.29
C LYS A 412 -4.26 -2.26 9.04
N GLU A 413 -3.96 -1.02 8.62
CA GLU A 413 -3.24 -0.76 7.36
C GLU A 413 -1.72 -0.95 7.49
N PHE A 414 -1.13 -0.51 8.59
CA PHE A 414 0.33 -0.41 8.69
C PHE A 414 0.95 -1.23 9.83
N ARG A 415 0.17 -1.64 10.83
CA ARG A 415 0.65 -2.30 12.07
C ARG A 415 1.84 -1.57 12.73
N SER A 416 1.98 -0.28 12.46
CA SER A 416 3.12 0.53 12.91
C SER A 416 2.87 1.14 14.29
N LYS A 417 3.48 0.53 15.33
CA LYS A 417 3.50 1.10 16.69
C LYS A 417 4.02 2.54 16.69
N LYS A 418 5.04 2.84 15.88
CA LYS A 418 5.64 4.18 15.80
C LYS A 418 4.64 5.19 15.29
N MET A 419 3.91 4.87 14.23
CA MET A 419 2.91 5.77 13.63
C MET A 419 1.77 6.06 14.61
N ILE A 420 1.20 5.02 15.23
CA ILE A 420 0.11 5.18 16.22
C ILE A 420 0.57 6.03 17.40
N ASN A 421 1.77 5.77 17.95
CA ASN A 421 2.31 6.56 19.05
C ASN A 421 2.56 8.02 18.64
N THR A 422 3.00 8.29 17.41
CA THR A 422 3.15 9.66 16.90
C THR A 422 1.80 10.36 16.85
N MET A 423 0.75 9.72 16.28
CA MET A 423 -0.60 10.29 16.26
C MET A 423 -1.18 10.48 17.67
N GLN A 424 -0.89 9.54 18.59
CA GLN A 424 -1.27 9.68 19.99
C GLN A 424 -0.60 10.88 20.65
N SER A 425 0.71 11.11 20.42
CA SER A 425 1.42 12.26 20.97
C SER A 425 0.87 13.60 20.46
N MET A 426 0.38 13.62 19.23
CA MET A 426 -0.35 14.76 18.64
C MET A 426 -1.79 14.91 19.17
N GLY A 427 -2.28 13.95 19.96
CA GLY A 427 -3.63 13.97 20.48
C GLY A 427 -4.70 13.57 19.49
N LEU A 428 -4.35 12.88 18.41
CA LEU A 428 -5.25 12.50 17.32
C LEU A 428 -5.78 11.07 17.43
N SER A 429 -5.05 10.16 18.10
CA SER A 429 -5.36 8.73 18.17
C SER A 429 -5.30 8.21 19.60
N ILE A 430 -6.00 7.08 19.83
CA ILE A 430 -5.82 6.26 21.05
C ILE A 430 -4.41 5.65 21.08
N SER A 431 -3.98 5.16 22.24
CA SER A 431 -2.65 4.56 22.40
C SER A 431 -2.56 3.19 21.70
N TYR A 432 -1.35 2.83 21.27
CA TYR A 432 -1.09 1.48 20.72
C TYR A 432 -1.52 0.36 21.67
N HIS A 433 -1.31 0.53 22.98
CA HIS A 433 -1.78 -0.43 23.98
C HIS A 433 -3.31 -0.56 24.01
N ARG A 434 -4.03 0.55 23.81
CA ARG A 434 -5.50 0.49 23.76
C ARG A 434 -5.99 -0.20 22.50
N VAL A 435 -5.37 0.04 21.36
CA VAL A 435 -5.65 -0.69 20.12
C VAL A 435 -5.50 -2.20 20.35
N LEU A 436 -4.36 -2.63 20.89
CA LEU A 436 -4.15 -4.05 21.21
C LEU A 436 -5.14 -4.62 22.22
N SER A 437 -5.60 -3.80 23.18
CA SER A 437 -6.63 -4.20 24.14
C SER A 437 -7.98 -4.42 23.46
N LEU A 438 -8.37 -3.54 22.53
CA LEU A 438 -9.60 -3.68 21.75
C LEU A 438 -9.53 -4.91 20.84
N GLU A 439 -8.42 -5.14 20.16
CA GLU A 439 -8.24 -6.35 19.36
C GLU A 439 -8.36 -7.63 20.18
N LYS A 440 -7.83 -7.64 21.41
CA LYS A 440 -7.97 -8.80 22.30
C LYS A 440 -9.43 -9.05 22.68
N GLN A 441 -10.17 -8.00 23.00
CA GLN A 441 -11.59 -8.10 23.31
C GLN A 441 -12.39 -8.61 22.09
N ILE A 442 -12.14 -8.08 20.90
CA ILE A 442 -12.75 -8.55 19.66
C ILE A 442 -12.43 -10.03 19.42
N ALA A 443 -11.15 -10.43 19.53
CA ALA A 443 -10.73 -11.81 19.31
C ALA A 443 -11.41 -12.77 20.28
N SER A 444 -11.47 -12.43 21.57
CA SER A 444 -12.11 -13.27 22.58
C SER A 444 -13.61 -13.45 22.31
N THR A 445 -14.31 -12.35 22.04
CA THR A 445 -15.75 -12.37 21.76
C THR A 445 -16.06 -13.21 20.52
N LEU A 446 -15.28 -13.08 19.46
CA LEU A 446 -15.44 -13.87 18.23
C LEU A 446 -15.13 -15.36 18.48
N CYS A 447 -14.08 -15.69 19.23
CA CYS A 447 -13.75 -17.08 19.57
C CYS A 447 -14.85 -17.74 20.39
N GLU A 448 -15.43 -17.05 21.37
CA GLU A 448 -16.57 -17.55 22.15
C GLU A 448 -17.77 -17.86 21.23
N GLN A 449 -18.05 -16.98 20.26
CA GLN A 449 -19.09 -17.20 19.26
C GLN A 449 -18.78 -18.43 18.39
N TYR A 450 -17.56 -18.56 17.85
CA TYR A 450 -17.17 -19.69 17.02
C TYR A 450 -17.27 -21.03 17.73
N VAL A 451 -16.86 -21.08 18.99
CA VAL A 451 -16.97 -22.31 19.81
C VAL A 451 -18.46 -22.67 20.05
N LYS A 452 -19.29 -21.68 20.35
CA LYS A 452 -20.73 -21.87 20.52
C LYS A 452 -21.42 -22.36 19.25
N GLU A 453 -21.02 -21.81 18.08
CA GLU A 453 -21.61 -22.16 16.79
C GLU A 453 -21.03 -23.45 16.20
N GLY A 454 -19.88 -23.93 16.71
CA GLY A 454 -19.16 -25.09 16.19
C GLY A 454 -18.52 -24.88 14.82
N ALA A 455 -18.48 -23.65 14.33
CA ALA A 455 -17.93 -23.26 13.03
C ALA A 455 -17.24 -21.90 13.12
N VAL A 456 -16.20 -21.68 12.30
CA VAL A 456 -15.58 -20.37 12.16
C VAL A 456 -16.20 -19.66 10.97
N VAL A 457 -16.91 -18.59 11.24
CA VAL A 457 -17.51 -17.72 10.22
C VAL A 457 -17.03 -16.28 10.47
N PRO A 458 -16.14 -15.73 9.63
CA PRO A 458 -15.67 -14.36 9.81
C PRO A 458 -16.85 -13.38 9.91
N HIS A 459 -16.77 -12.47 10.86
CA HIS A 459 -17.91 -11.62 11.24
C HIS A 459 -18.38 -10.68 10.12
N ASN A 460 -17.53 -10.35 9.17
CA ASN A 460 -17.89 -9.56 7.98
C ASN A 460 -18.50 -10.40 6.85
N ALA A 461 -18.50 -11.72 6.94
CA ALA A 461 -19.20 -12.57 5.97
C ALA A 461 -20.72 -12.45 6.13
N LEU A 462 -21.44 -12.42 5.01
CA LEU A 462 -22.89 -12.24 4.95
C LEU A 462 -23.61 -13.58 5.01
N LYS A 463 -24.72 -13.62 5.73
CA LYS A 463 -25.66 -14.74 5.70
C LYS A 463 -26.60 -14.63 4.50
N LYS A 464 -27.17 -15.76 4.06
CA LYS A 464 -28.07 -15.89 2.90
C LYS A 464 -27.45 -15.37 1.60
N THR A 465 -26.16 -15.51 1.46
CA THR A 465 -25.37 -15.03 0.32
C THR A 465 -24.60 -16.18 -0.27
N PHE A 466 -24.65 -16.30 -1.62
CA PHE A 466 -23.87 -17.33 -2.31
C PHE A 466 -22.38 -17.19 -2.00
N THR A 467 -21.76 -18.30 -1.64
CA THR A 467 -20.39 -18.31 -1.10
C THR A 467 -19.49 -19.25 -1.88
N ILE A 468 -18.33 -18.74 -2.30
CA ILE A 468 -17.25 -19.54 -2.89
C ILE A 468 -16.07 -19.52 -1.95
N PHE A 469 -15.41 -20.68 -1.80
CA PHE A 469 -14.19 -20.82 -1.00
C PHE A 469 -12.97 -20.98 -1.91
N GLY A 470 -11.88 -20.29 -1.58
CA GLY A 470 -10.55 -20.56 -2.12
C GLY A 470 -9.78 -21.46 -1.14
N TYR A 471 -9.04 -22.43 -1.65
CA TYR A 471 -8.22 -23.35 -0.85
C TYR A 471 -6.86 -23.51 -1.51
N ASP A 472 -5.79 -23.13 -0.82
CA ASP A 472 -4.43 -23.17 -1.40
C ASP A 472 -3.34 -23.22 -0.32
N ASN A 473 -2.08 -23.41 -0.77
CA ASN A 473 -0.89 -23.25 0.05
C ASN A 473 -0.64 -21.78 0.40
N LEU A 474 -0.21 -21.56 1.63
CA LEU A 474 0.35 -20.28 2.04
C LEU A 474 1.78 -20.49 2.54
N ASP A 475 2.73 -20.33 1.65
CA ASP A 475 4.14 -20.44 1.99
C ASP A 475 4.75 -19.07 2.26
N TRP A 476 5.46 -18.94 3.36
CA TRP A 476 6.19 -17.75 3.75
C TRP A 476 7.64 -18.09 4.10
N ASN A 477 8.58 -17.59 3.30
CA ASN A 477 9.99 -17.67 3.63
C ASN A 477 10.43 -16.38 4.33
N CYS A 478 10.74 -16.45 5.62
CA CYS A 478 11.56 -15.41 6.22
C CYS A 478 12.88 -15.40 5.48
N SER A 479 13.33 -14.22 5.06
CA SER A 479 14.55 -13.99 4.26
C SER A 479 15.86 -14.34 4.99
N SER A 480 15.89 -15.44 5.75
CA SER A 480 17.07 -16.00 6.38
C SER A 480 17.61 -17.14 5.51
N ASN A 481 18.94 -17.20 5.36
CA ASN A 481 19.65 -18.27 4.67
C ASN A 481 19.48 -19.67 5.31
N GLN A 482 18.58 -19.82 6.26
CA GLN A 482 18.27 -21.07 6.94
C GLN A 482 16.80 -21.42 6.67
N SER A 483 16.58 -22.51 5.96
CA SER A 483 15.25 -23.06 5.62
C SER A 483 14.38 -23.48 6.83
N LEU A 484 14.88 -23.34 8.04
CA LEU A 484 14.21 -23.70 9.30
C LEU A 484 13.12 -22.70 9.71
N ASP A 485 13.08 -21.48 9.14
CA ASP A 485 12.14 -20.43 9.49
C ASP A 485 11.03 -20.21 8.42
N SER A 486 10.84 -21.15 7.50
CA SER A 486 9.76 -21.06 6.52
C SER A 486 8.44 -21.56 7.13
N PHE A 487 7.40 -20.76 7.03
CA PHE A 487 6.03 -21.15 7.33
C PHE A 487 5.42 -21.82 6.10
N HIS A 488 4.94 -23.04 6.27
CA HIS A 488 4.19 -23.78 5.27
C HIS A 488 2.81 -24.06 5.83
N GLY A 489 1.78 -23.53 5.24
CA GLY A 489 0.44 -23.69 5.75
C GLY A 489 -0.62 -23.79 4.68
N THR A 490 -1.85 -24.01 5.12
CA THR A 490 -3.06 -24.02 4.31
C THR A 490 -3.87 -22.78 4.58
N SER A 491 -4.26 -22.08 3.53
CA SER A 491 -5.15 -20.94 3.57
C SER A 491 -6.50 -21.28 2.94
N ILE A 492 -7.58 -20.79 3.57
CA ILE A 492 -8.95 -20.91 3.09
C ILE A 492 -9.56 -19.52 3.07
N SER A 493 -9.99 -19.03 1.90
CA SER A 493 -10.71 -17.76 1.75
C SER A 493 -12.20 -18.00 1.49
N ILE A 494 -12.98 -16.97 1.78
CA ILE A 494 -14.40 -16.86 1.50
C ILE A 494 -14.60 -15.66 0.56
N HIS A 495 -15.39 -15.85 -0.49
CA HIS A 495 -15.77 -14.79 -1.44
C HIS A 495 -17.28 -14.76 -1.59
N GLN A 496 -17.89 -13.59 -1.43
CA GLN A 496 -19.33 -13.38 -1.51
C GLN A 496 -19.62 -12.08 -2.25
N HIS A 497 -20.54 -12.10 -3.22
CA HIS A 497 -21.11 -10.87 -3.78
C HIS A 497 -22.36 -10.50 -3.00
N PRO A 498 -22.43 -9.32 -2.37
CA PRO A 498 -23.63 -8.84 -1.69
C PRO A 498 -24.83 -8.77 -2.64
N THR A 499 -26.00 -9.11 -2.13
CA THR A 499 -27.30 -8.99 -2.82
C THR A 499 -28.30 -8.33 -1.88
N ASP A 500 -29.46 -7.92 -2.37
CA ASP A 500 -30.54 -7.37 -1.52
C ASP A 500 -31.05 -8.37 -0.48
N ALA A 501 -30.88 -9.67 -0.71
CA ALA A 501 -31.24 -10.72 0.23
C ALA A 501 -30.18 -11.00 1.31
N SER A 502 -28.99 -10.42 1.16
CA SER A 502 -27.86 -10.63 2.07
C SER A 502 -28.16 -10.06 3.45
N VAL A 503 -27.78 -10.80 4.48
CA VAL A 503 -28.01 -10.43 5.88
C VAL A 503 -26.68 -10.31 6.60
N HIS A 504 -26.40 -9.13 7.16
CA HIS A 504 -25.25 -8.95 8.04
C HIS A 504 -25.39 -9.79 9.31
N GLN A 505 -24.28 -10.24 9.86
CA GLN A 505 -24.26 -10.90 11.15
C GLN A 505 -24.65 -9.92 12.26
N GLU A 506 -25.07 -10.47 13.41
CA GLU A 506 -25.43 -9.65 14.58
C GLU A 506 -24.21 -8.88 15.06
N LYS A 507 -24.45 -7.65 15.54
CA LYS A 507 -23.38 -6.77 16.03
C LYS A 507 -22.69 -7.37 17.24
N LEU A 508 -21.34 -7.24 17.26
CA LEU A 508 -20.53 -7.70 18.39
C LEU A 508 -20.71 -6.77 19.59
N THR A 509 -21.00 -7.35 20.74
CA THR A 509 -20.89 -6.66 22.03
C THR A 509 -19.62 -7.13 22.71
N LEU A 510 -18.63 -6.25 22.86
CA LEU A 510 -17.35 -6.57 23.44
C LEU A 510 -17.51 -6.99 24.90
N SER A 511 -16.98 -8.15 25.26
CA SER A 511 -16.96 -8.62 26.64
C SER A 511 -15.64 -8.23 27.33
N ASP A 512 -15.72 -7.89 28.63
CA ASP A 512 -14.54 -7.63 29.46
C ASP A 512 -13.97 -8.91 30.09
N GLN A 513 -14.42 -10.08 29.64
CA GLN A 513 -13.95 -11.37 30.14
C GLN A 513 -12.52 -11.67 29.69
N GLY A 514 -11.85 -12.59 30.39
CA GLY A 514 -10.45 -12.91 30.17
C GLY A 514 -10.15 -13.32 28.72
N TYR A 515 -9.01 -12.88 28.20
CA TYR A 515 -8.57 -13.15 26.84
C TYR A 515 -8.19 -14.62 26.63
N LYS A 516 -8.86 -15.29 25.70
CA LYS A 516 -8.54 -16.65 25.27
C LYS A 516 -8.86 -16.82 23.79
N ILE A 517 -7.89 -17.32 23.02
CA ILE A 517 -8.13 -17.75 21.63
C ILE A 517 -8.42 -19.25 21.68
N GLU A 518 -9.69 -19.60 21.61
CA GLU A 518 -10.16 -20.97 21.43
C GLU A 518 -10.92 -21.07 20.12
N LEU A 519 -10.51 -21.99 19.26
CA LEU A 519 -11.21 -22.31 18.03
C LEU A 519 -11.99 -23.63 18.18
N PRO A 520 -13.04 -23.86 17.37
CA PRO A 520 -13.71 -25.14 17.30
C PRO A 520 -12.72 -26.29 17.06
N GLN A 521 -13.06 -27.50 17.56
CA GLN A 521 -12.17 -28.67 17.49
C GLN A 521 -11.64 -28.95 16.08
N ALA A 522 -12.40 -28.63 15.04
CA ALA A 522 -11.97 -28.76 13.66
C ALA A 522 -10.69 -27.97 13.30
N TYR A 523 -10.30 -26.97 14.10
CA TYR A 523 -9.05 -26.20 13.93
C TYR A 523 -7.91 -26.69 14.84
N SER A 524 -8.17 -27.61 15.75
CA SER A 524 -7.19 -28.09 16.74
C SER A 524 -6.52 -29.37 16.31
N PHE A 525 -7.16 -30.15 15.43
CA PHE A 525 -6.70 -31.50 15.11
C PHE A 525 -7.09 -31.89 13.69
N VAL A 526 -6.10 -32.29 12.90
CA VAL A 526 -6.28 -32.87 11.57
C VAL A 526 -6.34 -34.37 11.69
N GLU A 527 -7.51 -34.96 11.44
CA GLU A 527 -7.71 -36.42 11.54
C GLU A 527 -6.85 -37.11 10.47
N SER A 528 -6.13 -38.17 10.86
CA SER A 528 -5.42 -39.04 9.91
C SER A 528 -6.45 -39.77 9.04
N MET A 529 -6.28 -39.67 7.73
CA MET A 529 -7.13 -40.31 6.74
C MET A 529 -6.31 -41.21 5.81
N THR A 530 -6.74 -42.46 5.66
CA THR A 530 -6.21 -43.34 4.62
C THR A 530 -7.14 -43.28 3.41
N VAL A 531 -6.63 -42.82 2.30
CA VAL A 531 -7.39 -42.81 1.04
C VAL A 531 -7.16 -44.15 0.33
N SER A 532 -8.19 -44.98 0.23
CA SER A 532 -8.17 -46.19 -0.56
C SER A 532 -8.42 -45.92 -2.05
N LYS A 533 -8.05 -46.83 -2.91
CA LYS A 533 -8.06 -46.57 -4.35
C LYS A 533 -9.49 -46.68 -4.95
N VAL A 534 -9.93 -45.57 -5.52
CA VAL A 534 -10.80 -45.35 -6.69
C VAL A 534 -12.23 -45.89 -6.77
N SER A 535 -13.15 -45.01 -7.01
CA SER A 535 -14.44 -45.28 -7.67
C SER A 535 -14.53 -44.64 -9.07
N ALA A 536 -15.44 -45.12 -9.89
CA ALA A 536 -15.60 -44.73 -11.27
C ALA A 536 -16.25 -43.33 -11.42
N PRO A 537 -15.91 -42.54 -12.46
CA PRO A 537 -16.53 -41.26 -12.74
C PRO A 537 -18.00 -41.41 -13.17
N PRO A 538 -18.87 -40.48 -12.75
CA PRO A 538 -20.29 -40.52 -13.10
C PRO A 538 -20.58 -40.13 -14.57
N LYS A 539 -21.78 -40.32 -15.01
CA LYS A 539 -22.24 -40.12 -16.38
C LYS A 539 -22.18 -38.65 -16.81
N MET A 540 -21.81 -38.40 -18.08
CA MET A 540 -21.85 -37.06 -18.66
C MET A 540 -23.27 -36.58 -19.00
N VAL A 541 -23.47 -35.26 -18.91
CA VAL A 541 -24.68 -34.54 -19.29
C VAL A 541 -24.40 -33.70 -20.53
N THR A 542 -25.32 -33.68 -21.48
CA THR A 542 -25.28 -32.80 -22.67
C THR A 542 -25.63 -31.37 -22.25
N SER A 543 -24.75 -30.40 -22.58
CA SER A 543 -25.03 -28.98 -22.36
C SER A 543 -25.95 -28.39 -23.42
N PRO A 544 -26.73 -27.33 -23.07
CA PRO A 544 -27.41 -26.54 -24.08
C PRO A 544 -26.41 -25.89 -25.05
N TYR A 545 -26.90 -25.60 -26.26
CA TYR A 545 -26.10 -24.98 -27.31
C TYR A 545 -25.61 -23.61 -26.90
N PHE A 546 -24.31 -23.35 -27.08
CA PHE A 546 -23.65 -22.03 -26.88
C PHE A 546 -22.99 -21.60 -28.19
N ASN A 547 -23.28 -20.40 -28.66
CA ASN A 547 -22.70 -19.89 -29.90
C ASN A 547 -21.32 -19.29 -29.70
N PHE A 548 -20.32 -20.18 -29.60
CA PHE A 548 -18.93 -19.80 -29.45
C PHE A 548 -18.39 -18.91 -30.57
N ALA A 549 -18.85 -19.13 -31.81
CA ALA A 549 -18.39 -18.35 -32.96
C ALA A 549 -18.82 -16.88 -32.85
N LEU A 550 -20.05 -16.61 -32.38
CA LEU A 550 -20.54 -15.25 -32.16
C LEU A 550 -19.70 -14.54 -31.07
N GLU A 551 -19.40 -15.26 -30.01
CA GLU A 551 -18.53 -14.69 -28.98
C GLU A 551 -17.11 -14.40 -29.51
N ALA A 552 -16.55 -15.28 -30.35
CA ALA A 552 -15.21 -15.09 -30.91
C ALA A 552 -15.11 -13.89 -31.89
N GLN A 553 -16.23 -13.39 -32.41
CA GLN A 553 -16.26 -12.17 -33.24
C GLN A 553 -15.92 -10.92 -32.42
N LYS A 554 -16.17 -10.91 -31.12
CA LYS A 554 -15.89 -9.73 -30.27
C LYS A 554 -14.40 -9.41 -30.23
N GLU A 555 -13.55 -10.42 -30.19
CA GLU A 555 -12.10 -10.25 -30.27
C GLU A 555 -11.67 -9.70 -31.64
N MET A 556 -12.33 -10.08 -32.71
CA MET A 556 -12.03 -9.53 -34.02
C MET A 556 -12.46 -8.06 -34.14
N GLN A 557 -13.60 -7.68 -33.55
CA GLN A 557 -14.01 -6.27 -33.46
C GLN A 557 -13.02 -5.41 -32.67
N TRP A 558 -12.43 -5.97 -31.60
CA TRP A 558 -11.33 -5.30 -30.91
C TRP A 558 -10.11 -5.10 -31.81
N ILE A 559 -9.71 -6.13 -32.58
CA ILE A 559 -8.61 -6.04 -33.54
C ILE A 559 -8.88 -4.98 -34.62
N GLU A 560 -10.08 -4.95 -35.21
CA GLU A 560 -10.46 -3.92 -36.17
C GLU A 560 -10.36 -2.50 -35.61
N LYS A 561 -10.85 -2.29 -34.38
CA LYS A 561 -10.68 -0.99 -33.70
C LYS A 561 -9.21 -0.69 -33.43
N GLY A 562 -8.46 -1.68 -32.97
CA GLY A 562 -7.04 -1.54 -32.66
C GLY A 562 -6.22 -1.19 -33.90
N GLN A 563 -6.51 -1.81 -35.05
CA GLN A 563 -5.90 -1.49 -36.34
C GLN A 563 -6.12 -0.01 -36.71
N ASN A 564 -7.38 0.44 -36.63
CA ASN A 564 -7.72 1.83 -36.93
C ASN A 564 -6.99 2.82 -35.98
N LEU A 565 -6.82 2.45 -34.71
CA LEU A 565 -6.12 3.27 -33.73
C LEU A 565 -4.59 3.26 -33.95
N MET A 566 -4.01 2.16 -34.40
CA MET A 566 -2.58 2.10 -34.73
C MET A 566 -2.20 3.03 -35.87
N MET A 567 -3.11 3.29 -36.83
CA MET A 567 -2.88 4.22 -37.95
C MET A 567 -2.90 5.69 -37.53
N LYS A 568 -3.36 6.01 -36.31
CA LYS A 568 -3.31 7.39 -35.80
C LYS A 568 -1.90 7.75 -35.36
N THR A 569 -1.54 9.03 -35.55
CA THR A 569 -0.26 9.58 -35.05
C THR A 569 -0.25 9.73 -33.53
N SER A 570 -1.40 9.93 -32.91
CA SER A 570 -1.60 10.02 -31.46
C SER A 570 -3.02 9.57 -31.12
N LEU A 571 -3.18 9.03 -29.89
CA LEU A 571 -4.49 8.66 -29.37
C LEU A 571 -5.18 9.85 -28.71
N ASP A 572 -6.49 9.94 -28.89
CA ASP A 572 -7.38 10.86 -28.20
C ASP A 572 -7.75 10.32 -26.80
N GLU A 573 -8.36 11.15 -25.95
CA GLU A 573 -8.71 10.76 -24.57
C GLU A 573 -9.68 9.55 -24.47
N ASN A 574 -10.49 9.31 -25.48
CA ASN A 574 -11.45 8.21 -25.52
C ASN A 574 -10.98 7.03 -26.39
N ASP A 575 -9.73 7.05 -26.84
CA ASP A 575 -9.20 5.95 -27.65
C ASP A 575 -8.64 4.83 -26.76
N HIS A 576 -9.33 3.72 -26.72
CA HIS A 576 -8.95 2.52 -25.98
C HIS A 576 -8.46 1.43 -26.95
N ILE A 577 -7.14 1.33 -27.10
CA ILE A 577 -6.49 0.34 -27.99
C ILE A 577 -6.23 -0.99 -27.29
N SER A 578 -6.02 -0.99 -25.96
CA SER A 578 -5.76 -2.20 -25.19
C SER A 578 -7.00 -3.07 -25.05
N PHE A 579 -6.78 -4.36 -24.78
CA PHE A 579 -7.85 -5.36 -24.58
C PHE A 579 -8.80 -4.93 -23.44
N ALA A 580 -8.25 -4.63 -22.28
CA ALA A 580 -9.05 -4.21 -21.14
C ALA A 580 -9.74 -2.86 -21.39
N GLY A 581 -9.07 -1.90 -22.01
CA GLY A 581 -9.64 -0.62 -22.37
C GLY A 581 -10.84 -0.78 -23.33
N TYR A 582 -10.66 -1.55 -24.42
CA TYR A 582 -11.70 -1.81 -25.39
C TYR A 582 -12.94 -2.48 -24.77
N PHE A 583 -12.75 -3.58 -24.03
CA PHE A 583 -13.87 -4.31 -23.46
C PHE A 583 -14.52 -3.59 -22.29
N SER A 584 -13.79 -2.78 -21.51
CA SER A 584 -14.37 -1.91 -20.48
C SER A 584 -15.31 -0.85 -21.07
N GLU A 585 -14.93 -0.28 -22.21
CA GLU A 585 -15.79 0.68 -22.95
C GLU A 585 -17.07 0.03 -23.46
N LYS A 586 -16.97 -1.21 -23.96
CA LYS A 586 -18.10 -1.96 -24.54
C LYS A 586 -19.00 -2.64 -23.49
N GLU A 587 -18.53 -2.73 -22.25
CA GLU A 587 -19.27 -3.41 -21.20
C GLU A 587 -20.55 -2.67 -20.82
N GLN A 588 -21.69 -3.32 -21.06
CA GLN A 588 -23.02 -2.79 -20.77
C GLN A 588 -23.61 -3.35 -19.47
N THR A 589 -23.02 -4.42 -18.95
CA THR A 589 -23.52 -5.06 -17.73
C THR A 589 -23.38 -4.09 -16.56
N PRO A 590 -24.38 -3.96 -15.70
CA PRO A 590 -24.26 -3.16 -14.49
C PRO A 590 -23.03 -3.58 -13.67
N VAL A 591 -22.33 -2.61 -13.13
CA VAL A 591 -21.17 -2.89 -12.27
C VAL A 591 -21.66 -3.66 -11.05
N ALA A 592 -21.11 -4.84 -10.81
CA ALA A 592 -21.42 -5.61 -9.62
C ALA A 592 -20.83 -4.97 -8.37
N GLU A 593 -21.48 -5.16 -7.22
CA GLU A 593 -20.88 -4.82 -5.93
C GLU A 593 -19.58 -5.60 -5.75
N SER A 594 -18.61 -4.95 -5.10
CA SER A 594 -17.35 -5.60 -4.75
C SER A 594 -17.61 -6.80 -3.85
N ALA A 595 -16.96 -7.91 -4.15
CA ALA A 595 -17.06 -9.09 -3.33
C ALA A 595 -16.46 -8.86 -1.94
N ILE A 596 -17.14 -9.32 -0.92
CA ILE A 596 -16.59 -9.45 0.42
C ILE A 596 -15.65 -10.64 0.41
N THR A 597 -14.40 -10.40 0.79
CA THR A 597 -13.37 -11.43 0.92
C THR A 597 -12.93 -11.55 2.36
N CYS A 598 -12.96 -12.76 2.89
CA CYS A 598 -12.51 -13.09 4.24
C CYS A 598 -11.55 -14.27 4.21
N MET A 599 -10.71 -14.38 5.25
CA MET A 599 -9.85 -15.54 5.43
C MET A 599 -10.26 -16.28 6.70
N LEU A 600 -10.24 -17.60 6.65
CA LEU A 600 -10.32 -18.47 7.81
C LEU A 600 -8.94 -18.56 8.49
N PRO A 601 -8.85 -18.96 9.77
CA PRO A 601 -7.59 -19.25 10.44
C PRO A 601 -6.75 -20.25 9.65
N LEU A 602 -5.44 -20.02 9.57
CA LEU A 602 -4.51 -20.87 8.84
C LEU A 602 -4.25 -22.19 9.56
N TYR A 603 -4.00 -23.23 8.78
CA TYR A 603 -3.41 -24.48 9.26
C TYR A 603 -1.90 -24.47 8.98
N GLU A 604 -1.13 -25.10 9.87
CA GLU A 604 0.32 -25.29 9.71
C GLU A 604 0.68 -26.54 8.89
N ASP A 605 -0.31 -27.22 8.36
CA ASP A 605 -0.17 -28.42 7.56
C ASP A 605 -0.15 -28.09 6.06
N LYS A 606 0.57 -28.92 5.29
CA LYS A 606 0.64 -28.75 3.84
C LYS A 606 -0.74 -28.95 3.20
N ALA A 607 -1.20 -27.97 2.44
CA ALA A 607 -2.49 -27.98 1.77
C ALA A 607 -2.67 -29.18 0.83
N ALA A 608 -1.62 -29.60 0.12
CA ALA A 608 -1.64 -30.73 -0.81
C ALA A 608 -1.44 -32.08 -0.11
N SER A 609 -2.17 -32.33 1.00
CA SER A 609 -2.23 -33.62 1.66
C SER A 609 -3.70 -34.07 1.80
N ALA A 610 -3.99 -35.35 1.61
CA ALA A 610 -5.36 -35.83 1.71
C ALA A 610 -6.01 -35.57 3.08
N PRO A 611 -5.32 -35.76 4.23
CA PRO A 611 -5.87 -35.41 5.53
C PRO A 611 -6.23 -33.92 5.64
N MET A 612 -5.33 -33.03 5.21
CA MET A 612 -5.54 -31.59 5.31
C MET A 612 -6.66 -31.11 4.37
N VAL A 613 -6.72 -31.66 3.16
CA VAL A 613 -7.82 -31.36 2.21
C VAL A 613 -9.15 -31.83 2.83
N THR A 614 -9.22 -33.06 3.36
CA THR A 614 -10.45 -33.54 4.02
C THR A 614 -10.88 -32.63 5.17
N GLN A 615 -9.92 -32.21 5.99
CA GLN A 615 -10.21 -31.29 7.10
C GLN A 615 -10.70 -29.92 6.59
N GLY A 616 -10.09 -29.42 5.54
CA GLY A 616 -10.54 -28.18 4.86
C GLY A 616 -11.96 -28.31 4.31
N LEU A 617 -12.28 -29.42 3.65
CA LEU A 617 -13.64 -29.71 3.17
C LEU A 617 -14.66 -29.72 4.32
N LYS A 618 -14.35 -30.36 5.44
CA LYS A 618 -15.20 -30.36 6.62
C LYS A 618 -15.50 -28.97 7.15
N VAL A 619 -14.47 -28.15 7.28
CA VAL A 619 -14.59 -26.75 7.76
C VAL A 619 -15.41 -25.92 6.78
N ILE A 620 -15.17 -26.07 5.48
CA ILE A 620 -15.90 -25.36 4.43
C ILE A 620 -17.39 -25.74 4.44
N MET A 621 -17.72 -27.03 4.57
CA MET A 621 -19.11 -27.48 4.70
C MET A 621 -19.79 -26.85 5.91
N GLN A 622 -19.12 -26.85 7.07
CA GLN A 622 -19.65 -26.23 8.30
C GLN A 622 -19.88 -24.73 8.14
N ALA A 623 -18.94 -24.02 7.50
CA ALA A 623 -19.06 -22.59 7.25
C ALA A 623 -20.17 -22.28 6.24
N THR A 624 -20.30 -23.07 5.17
CA THR A 624 -21.35 -22.90 4.15
C THR A 624 -22.73 -23.05 4.78
N GLU A 625 -22.95 -24.09 5.59
CA GLU A 625 -24.23 -24.32 6.27
C GLU A 625 -24.63 -23.16 7.17
N LYS A 626 -23.67 -22.50 7.81
CA LYS A 626 -23.93 -21.32 8.67
C LYS A 626 -24.16 -20.03 7.88
N LEU A 627 -23.49 -19.89 6.74
CA LEU A 627 -23.61 -18.70 5.89
C LEU A 627 -24.84 -18.74 4.99
N ASN A 628 -25.08 -19.89 4.36
CA ASN A 628 -26.17 -20.05 3.39
C ASN A 628 -26.70 -21.50 3.45
N GLU A 629 -27.63 -21.75 4.36
CA GLU A 629 -28.25 -23.06 4.59
C GLU A 629 -28.79 -23.66 3.28
N GLY A 630 -28.42 -24.91 3.01
CA GLY A 630 -28.81 -25.65 1.81
C GLY A 630 -27.97 -25.35 0.55
N GLN A 631 -26.99 -24.44 0.60
CA GLN A 631 -26.04 -24.27 -0.48
C GLN A 631 -25.07 -25.46 -0.51
N ILE A 632 -24.85 -26.00 -1.70
CA ILE A 632 -23.76 -26.94 -1.92
C ILE A 632 -22.44 -26.15 -1.91
N PRO A 633 -21.45 -26.50 -1.06
CA PRO A 633 -20.17 -25.82 -1.00
C PRO A 633 -19.44 -25.80 -2.35
N VAL A 634 -18.96 -24.64 -2.74
CA VAL A 634 -18.16 -24.43 -3.96
C VAL A 634 -16.74 -24.05 -3.54
N ILE A 635 -15.74 -24.77 -4.08
CA ILE A 635 -14.36 -24.64 -3.67
C ILE A 635 -13.46 -24.49 -4.89
N THR A 636 -12.71 -23.42 -5.00
CA THR A 636 -11.65 -23.30 -6.01
C THR A 636 -10.31 -23.73 -5.42
N ALA A 637 -9.54 -24.47 -6.19
CA ALA A 637 -8.21 -24.93 -5.80
C ALA A 637 -7.30 -25.07 -7.03
N ASP A 638 -5.99 -25.03 -6.78
CA ASP A 638 -4.99 -25.35 -7.78
C ASP A 638 -5.10 -26.83 -8.24
N GLN A 639 -4.42 -27.18 -9.32
CA GLN A 639 -4.55 -28.50 -9.93
C GLN A 639 -4.16 -29.67 -8.99
N PRO A 640 -3.08 -29.64 -8.20
CA PRO A 640 -2.74 -30.71 -7.25
C PRO A 640 -3.82 -30.92 -6.19
N ILE A 641 -4.34 -29.83 -5.64
CA ILE A 641 -5.38 -29.89 -4.60
C ILE A 641 -6.72 -30.34 -5.19
N PHE A 642 -7.08 -29.81 -6.37
CA PHE A 642 -8.27 -30.27 -7.13
C PHE A 642 -8.25 -31.79 -7.34
N ALA A 643 -7.10 -32.33 -7.75
CA ALA A 643 -6.94 -33.77 -7.92
C ALA A 643 -7.20 -34.56 -6.63
N ILE A 644 -6.72 -34.04 -5.49
CA ILE A 644 -6.95 -34.68 -4.17
C ILE A 644 -8.42 -34.59 -3.80
N ILE A 645 -9.07 -33.44 -3.99
CA ILE A 645 -10.50 -33.26 -3.72
C ILE A 645 -11.30 -34.28 -4.53
N LYS A 646 -11.04 -34.42 -5.84
CA LYS A 646 -11.71 -35.39 -6.70
C LYS A 646 -11.52 -36.85 -6.23
N ASN A 647 -10.29 -37.19 -5.82
CA ASN A 647 -10.02 -38.52 -5.26
C ASN A 647 -10.79 -38.77 -3.97
N ILE A 648 -10.93 -37.78 -3.07
CA ILE A 648 -11.74 -37.87 -1.86
C ILE A 648 -13.22 -38.04 -2.21
N GLN A 649 -13.73 -37.23 -3.16
CA GLN A 649 -15.14 -37.33 -3.58
C GLN A 649 -15.51 -38.70 -4.11
N TRP A 650 -14.61 -39.33 -4.86
CA TRP A 650 -14.87 -40.66 -5.43
C TRP A 650 -14.71 -41.79 -4.43
N GLN A 651 -14.18 -41.57 -3.26
CA GLN A 651 -13.87 -42.61 -2.25
C GLN A 651 -14.70 -42.47 -0.99
N ASN A 652 -15.26 -41.29 -0.74
CA ASN A 652 -15.97 -41.02 0.52
C ASN A 652 -17.31 -40.33 0.23
N GLU A 653 -18.40 -41.07 0.44
CA GLU A 653 -19.77 -40.60 0.23
C GLU A 653 -20.10 -39.34 1.05
N ASN A 654 -19.41 -39.10 2.18
CA ASN A 654 -19.63 -37.87 2.98
C ASN A 654 -19.20 -36.62 2.25
N TYR A 655 -18.31 -36.74 1.28
CA TYR A 655 -17.78 -35.63 0.45
C TYR A 655 -18.11 -35.81 -1.04
N GLY A 656 -19.11 -36.61 -1.39
CA GLY A 656 -19.48 -36.97 -2.76
C GLY A 656 -19.66 -35.76 -3.72
N GLU A 657 -19.73 -36.06 -5.01
CA GLU A 657 -19.83 -35.00 -6.04
C GLU A 657 -21.13 -34.18 -5.92
N GLU A 658 -22.16 -34.74 -5.31
CA GLU A 658 -23.43 -34.06 -5.01
C GLU A 658 -23.36 -33.16 -3.77
N LYS A 659 -22.32 -33.26 -2.96
CA LYS A 659 -22.17 -32.52 -1.68
C LYS A 659 -21.17 -31.38 -1.75
N ILE A 660 -20.25 -31.41 -2.71
CA ILE A 660 -19.19 -30.40 -2.85
C ILE A 660 -18.89 -30.21 -4.34
N ILE A 661 -18.73 -28.98 -4.78
CA ILE A 661 -18.38 -28.64 -6.16
C ILE A 661 -16.97 -28.04 -6.19
N PRO A 662 -15.95 -28.80 -6.62
CA PRO A 662 -14.62 -28.25 -6.82
C PRO A 662 -14.51 -27.53 -8.17
N LEU A 663 -13.89 -26.34 -8.15
CA LEU A 663 -13.46 -25.60 -9.32
C LEU A 663 -11.96 -25.76 -9.50
N LEU A 664 -11.54 -26.20 -10.68
CA LEU A 664 -10.16 -26.14 -11.08
C LEU A 664 -9.75 -24.67 -11.24
N GLY A 665 -8.68 -24.24 -10.58
CA GLY A 665 -8.26 -22.86 -10.54
C GLY A 665 -8.17 -22.20 -11.92
N GLY A 666 -8.95 -21.15 -12.13
CA GLY A 666 -9.04 -20.46 -13.41
C GLY A 666 -7.76 -19.68 -13.73
N LEU A 667 -7.13 -19.07 -12.72
CA LEU A 667 -5.80 -18.44 -12.86
C LEU A 667 -4.76 -19.46 -13.31
N HIS A 668 -4.71 -20.60 -12.61
CA HIS A 668 -3.72 -21.64 -12.91
C HIS A 668 -3.98 -22.31 -14.28
N THR A 669 -5.24 -22.41 -14.69
CA THR A 669 -5.62 -22.85 -16.05
C THR A 669 -5.15 -21.85 -17.10
N GLU A 670 -5.31 -20.57 -16.88
CA GLU A 670 -4.79 -19.52 -17.75
C GLU A 670 -3.26 -19.54 -17.84
N LEU A 671 -2.57 -19.63 -16.70
CA LEU A 671 -1.10 -19.74 -16.65
C LEU A 671 -0.60 -20.97 -17.42
N CYS A 672 -1.29 -22.09 -17.30
CA CYS A 672 -1.00 -23.29 -18.08
C CYS A 672 -1.16 -23.00 -19.59
N ALA A 673 -2.26 -22.41 -20.01
CA ALA A 673 -2.51 -22.11 -21.42
C ALA A 673 -1.43 -21.16 -22.01
N TRP A 674 -1.07 -20.10 -21.28
CA TRP A 674 0.03 -19.21 -21.68
C TRP A 674 1.39 -19.93 -21.72
N SER A 675 1.66 -20.81 -20.77
CA SER A 675 2.91 -21.59 -20.74
C SER A 675 2.99 -22.57 -21.91
N LEU A 676 1.85 -23.18 -22.31
CA LEU A 676 1.78 -24.03 -23.50
C LEU A 676 2.06 -23.23 -24.77
N LEU A 677 1.48 -22.04 -24.88
CA LEU A 677 1.74 -21.12 -25.98
C LEU A 677 3.21 -20.65 -26.00
N GLY A 678 3.77 -20.36 -24.83
CA GLY A 678 5.18 -20.00 -24.68
C GLY A 678 6.13 -21.08 -25.20
N LYS A 679 5.84 -22.38 -24.95
CA LYS A 679 6.60 -23.51 -25.52
C LYS A 679 6.58 -23.55 -27.06
N LEU A 680 5.46 -23.15 -27.69
CA LEU A 680 5.37 -23.06 -29.15
C LEU A 680 6.16 -21.87 -29.70
N LEU A 681 6.24 -20.78 -28.93
CA LEU A 681 6.94 -19.55 -29.32
C LEU A 681 8.44 -19.59 -29.03
N ASP A 682 8.89 -20.50 -28.18
CA ASP A 682 10.32 -20.68 -27.90
C ASP A 682 11.10 -20.92 -29.20
N GLN A 683 12.19 -20.15 -29.39
CA GLN A 683 13.03 -20.17 -30.59
C GLN A 683 12.32 -19.80 -31.92
N SER A 684 11.10 -19.32 -31.90
CA SER A 684 10.39 -18.85 -33.11
C SER A 684 10.88 -17.48 -33.64
N GLY A 685 11.67 -16.76 -32.85
CA GLY A 685 12.04 -15.36 -33.11
C GLY A 685 11.09 -14.31 -32.52
N TRP A 686 10.05 -14.77 -31.84
CA TRP A 686 9.10 -13.87 -31.15
C TRP A 686 9.75 -13.13 -29.96
N GLU A 687 10.63 -13.80 -29.24
CA GLU A 687 11.36 -13.22 -28.10
C GLU A 687 12.22 -12.04 -28.52
N GLU A 688 12.95 -12.20 -29.62
CA GLU A 688 13.82 -11.19 -30.19
C GLU A 688 12.99 -9.98 -30.65
N ALA A 689 11.86 -10.21 -31.30
CA ALA A 689 10.95 -9.14 -31.71
C ALA A 689 10.42 -8.34 -30.53
N LEU A 690 10.06 -8.99 -29.40
CA LEU A 690 9.61 -8.30 -28.20
C LEU A 690 10.72 -7.46 -27.55
N ILE A 691 11.97 -7.98 -27.58
CA ILE A 691 13.14 -7.27 -27.01
C ILE A 691 13.45 -6.04 -27.87
N GLU A 692 13.49 -6.18 -29.18
CA GLU A 692 13.80 -5.09 -30.10
C GLU A 692 12.74 -4.00 -30.11
N ALA A 693 11.47 -4.40 -30.00
CA ALA A 693 10.35 -3.46 -29.84
C ALA A 693 10.29 -2.80 -28.44
N ASN A 694 11.20 -3.09 -27.52
CA ASN A 694 11.18 -2.60 -26.14
C ASN A 694 9.91 -2.93 -25.36
N ILE A 695 9.27 -4.05 -25.66
CA ILE A 695 8.14 -4.60 -24.90
C ILE A 695 8.67 -5.26 -23.62
N THR A 696 9.78 -5.98 -23.75
CA THR A 696 10.47 -6.61 -22.63
C THR A 696 11.99 -6.46 -22.77
N SER A 697 12.74 -6.84 -21.74
CA SER A 697 14.21 -6.93 -21.79
C SER A 697 14.64 -8.39 -21.84
N SER A 698 15.84 -8.65 -22.37
CA SER A 698 16.42 -9.99 -22.46
C SER A 698 16.43 -10.77 -21.13
N GLY A 699 16.65 -10.06 -19.99
CA GLY A 699 16.62 -10.68 -18.66
C GLY A 699 15.21 -11.01 -18.14
N ARG A 700 14.16 -10.63 -18.84
CA ARG A 700 12.75 -10.81 -18.41
C ARG A 700 11.93 -11.66 -19.38
N VAL A 701 12.42 -11.89 -20.60
CA VAL A 701 11.68 -12.61 -21.64
C VAL A 701 11.31 -14.03 -21.19
N ASN A 702 12.21 -14.75 -20.52
CA ASN A 702 11.93 -16.08 -19.98
C ASN A 702 10.74 -16.09 -18.99
N SER A 703 10.49 -14.98 -18.29
CA SER A 703 9.33 -14.89 -17.42
C SER A 703 8.00 -14.78 -18.18
N ILE A 704 8.04 -14.36 -19.43
CA ILE A 704 6.90 -14.29 -20.35
C ILE A 704 6.66 -15.67 -20.95
N ILE A 705 7.70 -16.30 -21.51
CA ILE A 705 7.63 -17.65 -22.09
C ILE A 705 7.10 -18.67 -21.07
N ASN A 706 7.64 -18.68 -19.87
CA ASN A 706 7.23 -19.61 -18.81
C ASN A 706 6.00 -19.14 -18.03
N SER A 707 5.36 -18.03 -18.41
CA SER A 707 4.18 -17.46 -17.77
C SER A 707 4.33 -17.20 -16.26
N SER A 708 5.56 -17.08 -15.78
CA SER A 708 5.84 -16.84 -14.35
C SER A 708 5.48 -15.44 -13.87
N HIS A 709 5.12 -14.55 -14.78
CA HIS A 709 4.66 -13.20 -14.48
C HIS A 709 3.46 -12.80 -15.33
N LEU A 710 2.27 -13.18 -14.89
CA LEU A 710 1.00 -13.08 -15.63
C LEU A 710 0.80 -11.74 -16.36
N LYS A 711 1.00 -10.60 -15.69
CA LYS A 711 0.79 -9.28 -16.31
C LYS A 711 1.70 -9.03 -17.51
N ARG A 712 2.99 -9.39 -17.40
CA ARG A 712 3.93 -9.22 -18.51
C ARG A 712 3.58 -10.17 -19.65
N THR A 713 3.18 -11.39 -19.31
CA THR A 713 2.74 -12.39 -20.29
C THR A 713 1.51 -11.90 -21.04
N ARG A 714 0.43 -11.53 -20.35
CA ARG A 714 -0.77 -10.95 -20.98
C ARG A 714 -0.42 -9.77 -21.89
N TYR A 715 0.35 -8.81 -21.35
CA TYR A 715 0.74 -7.60 -22.09
C TYR A 715 1.52 -7.90 -23.36
N ALA A 716 2.51 -8.79 -23.31
CA ALA A 716 3.30 -9.18 -24.49
C ALA A 716 2.43 -9.86 -25.54
N HIS A 717 1.57 -10.78 -25.13
CA HIS A 717 0.64 -11.46 -26.04
C HIS A 717 -0.43 -10.52 -26.59
N GLU A 718 -0.91 -9.57 -25.80
CA GLU A 718 -1.91 -8.58 -26.22
C GLU A 718 -1.37 -7.68 -27.33
N VAL A 719 -0.17 -7.13 -27.16
CA VAL A 719 0.50 -6.33 -28.19
C VAL A 719 0.79 -7.18 -29.42
N SER A 720 1.28 -8.41 -29.25
CA SER A 720 1.56 -9.32 -30.36
C SER A 720 0.30 -9.70 -31.13
N PHE A 721 -0.78 -10.05 -30.42
CA PHE A 721 -2.05 -10.45 -31.04
C PHE A 721 -2.61 -9.34 -31.94
N LEU A 722 -2.60 -8.09 -31.46
CA LEU A 722 -3.01 -6.95 -32.27
C LEU A 722 -2.13 -6.80 -33.50
N VAL A 723 -0.79 -6.75 -33.31
CA VAL A 723 0.16 -6.45 -34.38
C VAL A 723 0.15 -7.53 -35.47
N PHE A 724 0.19 -8.81 -35.09
CA PHE A 724 0.21 -9.90 -36.05
C PHE A 724 -1.10 -10.05 -36.81
N ASN A 725 -2.27 -9.76 -36.20
CA ASN A 725 -3.51 -9.68 -36.93
C ASN A 725 -3.51 -8.53 -37.95
N VAL A 726 -2.96 -7.37 -37.63
CA VAL A 726 -2.79 -6.24 -38.55
C VAL A 726 -1.92 -6.66 -39.74
N LEU A 727 -0.77 -7.29 -39.46
CA LEU A 727 0.16 -7.79 -40.50
C LEU A 727 -0.50 -8.84 -41.40
N MET A 728 -1.34 -9.73 -40.85
CA MET A 728 -2.09 -10.71 -41.61
C MET A 728 -3.14 -10.06 -42.52
N GLN A 729 -3.86 -9.04 -42.01
CA GLN A 729 -4.83 -8.30 -42.82
C GLN A 729 -4.16 -7.50 -43.94
N GLU A 730 -2.99 -6.88 -43.65
CA GLU A 730 -2.21 -6.22 -44.70
C GLU A 730 -1.76 -7.22 -45.82
N ALA A 731 -1.36 -8.42 -45.42
CA ALA A 731 -0.99 -9.46 -46.40
C ALA A 731 -2.17 -9.88 -47.24
N PHE A 732 -3.38 -9.95 -46.69
CA PHE A 732 -4.61 -10.21 -47.47
C PHE A 732 -4.97 -9.07 -48.41
N LEU A 733 -4.83 -7.78 -47.95
CA LEU A 733 -5.14 -6.62 -48.81
C LEU A 733 -4.22 -6.51 -50.03
N ASP A 734 -3.04 -7.10 -49.98
CA ASP A 734 -2.10 -7.17 -51.12
C ASP A 734 -2.40 -8.39 -52.05
N CYS A 735 -3.36 -9.24 -51.71
CA CYS A 735 -3.76 -10.38 -52.54
C CYS A 735 -4.56 -9.86 -53.73
N GLU A 736 -4.13 -10.24 -54.92
CA GLU A 736 -4.81 -9.89 -56.20
C GLU A 736 -5.97 -10.82 -56.55
N GLU A 737 -6.17 -11.90 -55.79
CA GLU A 737 -7.22 -12.89 -56.04
C GLU A 737 -8.59 -12.40 -55.51
N ASP A 738 -9.62 -12.63 -56.28
CA ASP A 738 -11.01 -12.34 -55.88
C ASP A 738 -11.55 -13.47 -54.96
N CYS A 739 -11.11 -13.44 -53.71
CA CYS A 739 -11.48 -14.43 -52.71
C CYS A 739 -11.77 -13.74 -51.32
N THR A 740 -12.54 -14.42 -50.51
CA THR A 740 -12.80 -13.96 -49.16
C THR A 740 -11.54 -14.13 -48.25
N PHE A 741 -11.45 -13.37 -47.17
CA PHE A 741 -10.37 -13.47 -46.21
C PHE A 741 -10.20 -14.92 -45.67
N GLU A 742 -11.30 -15.62 -45.41
CA GLU A 742 -11.23 -16.98 -44.87
C GLU A 742 -10.80 -18.00 -45.93
N GLU A 743 -11.18 -17.82 -47.20
CA GLU A 743 -10.71 -18.65 -48.30
C GLU A 743 -9.20 -18.45 -48.52
N TRP A 744 -8.74 -17.20 -48.63
CA TRP A 744 -7.32 -16.84 -48.71
C TRP A 744 -6.51 -17.43 -47.55
N ARG A 745 -6.97 -17.20 -46.34
CA ARG A 745 -6.33 -17.70 -45.13
C ARG A 745 -6.21 -19.23 -45.11
N SER A 746 -7.26 -19.94 -45.51
CA SER A 746 -7.25 -21.39 -45.60
C SER A 746 -6.25 -21.89 -46.65
N GLN A 747 -6.17 -21.24 -47.82
CA GLN A 747 -5.22 -21.53 -48.87
C GLN A 747 -3.77 -21.27 -48.40
N GLN A 748 -3.51 -20.14 -47.78
CA GLN A 748 -2.17 -19.79 -47.28
C GLN A 748 -1.73 -20.76 -46.18
N CYS A 749 -2.63 -21.14 -45.26
CA CYS A 749 -2.35 -22.15 -44.24
C CYS A 749 -2.03 -23.53 -44.85
N GLY A 750 -2.64 -23.89 -45.95
CA GLY A 750 -2.37 -25.14 -46.66
C GLY A 750 -1.03 -25.13 -47.42
N SER A 751 -0.57 -23.97 -47.84
CA SER A 751 0.60 -23.81 -48.72
C SER A 751 1.89 -23.50 -47.98
N PHE A 752 1.81 -22.70 -46.92
CA PHE A 752 3.01 -22.13 -46.25
C PHE A 752 3.05 -22.45 -44.76
N PRO A 753 4.04 -23.24 -44.30
CA PRO A 753 4.18 -23.62 -42.89
C PRO A 753 4.38 -22.44 -41.92
N THR A 754 5.08 -21.39 -42.36
CA THR A 754 5.27 -20.17 -41.53
C THR A 754 3.95 -19.43 -41.31
N PHE A 755 3.12 -19.31 -42.36
CA PHE A 755 1.79 -18.73 -42.24
C PHE A 755 0.91 -19.58 -41.31
N PHE A 756 0.87 -20.89 -41.52
CA PHE A 756 0.12 -21.82 -40.66
C PHE A 756 0.51 -21.70 -39.19
N PHE A 757 1.81 -21.65 -38.92
CA PHE A 757 2.32 -21.50 -37.52
C PHE A 757 1.79 -20.23 -36.87
N TRP A 758 1.98 -19.08 -37.50
CA TRP A 758 1.53 -17.81 -36.90
C TRP A 758 0.00 -17.70 -36.85
N ASP A 759 -0.70 -18.25 -37.80
CA ASP A 759 -2.17 -18.38 -37.75
C ASP A 759 -2.62 -19.23 -36.55
N MET A 760 -1.98 -20.36 -36.33
CA MET A 760 -2.24 -21.22 -35.17
C MET A 760 -1.95 -20.47 -33.86
N ILE A 761 -0.84 -19.74 -33.77
CA ILE A 761 -0.50 -18.91 -32.59
C ILE A 761 -1.63 -17.88 -32.33
N LEU A 762 -2.07 -17.16 -33.34
CA LEU A 762 -3.16 -16.19 -33.23
C LEU A 762 -4.48 -16.83 -32.77
N ARG A 763 -4.82 -18.02 -33.29
CA ARG A 763 -6.02 -18.73 -32.83
C ARG A 763 -5.94 -19.13 -31.35
N ILE A 764 -4.78 -19.59 -30.90
CA ILE A 764 -4.55 -19.95 -29.50
C ILE A 764 -4.59 -18.69 -28.61
N GLN A 765 -3.92 -17.60 -29.01
CA GLN A 765 -3.96 -16.32 -28.30
C GLN A 765 -5.40 -15.83 -28.15
N LYS A 766 -6.18 -15.83 -29.24
CA LYS A 766 -7.59 -15.45 -29.21
C LYS A 766 -8.37 -16.27 -28.19
N LEU A 767 -8.19 -17.58 -28.18
CA LEU A 767 -8.87 -18.50 -27.27
C LEU A 767 -8.52 -18.18 -25.79
N ILE A 768 -7.26 -17.89 -25.49
CA ILE A 768 -6.85 -17.54 -24.12
C ILE A 768 -7.41 -16.16 -23.73
N PHE A 769 -7.43 -15.17 -24.64
CA PHE A 769 -8.08 -13.88 -24.37
C PHE A 769 -9.59 -14.04 -24.14
N MET A 770 -10.27 -14.93 -24.88
CA MET A 770 -11.66 -15.25 -24.60
C MET A 770 -11.85 -15.89 -23.22
N LEU A 771 -10.92 -16.74 -22.76
CA LEU A 771 -10.93 -17.27 -21.41
C LEU A 771 -10.79 -16.14 -20.38
N VAL A 772 -9.84 -15.23 -20.56
CA VAL A 772 -9.67 -14.05 -19.67
C VAL A 772 -10.95 -13.20 -19.66
N ARG A 773 -11.54 -12.95 -20.84
CA ARG A 773 -12.79 -12.20 -20.98
C ARG A 773 -13.95 -12.88 -20.27
N SER A 774 -14.02 -14.20 -20.30
CA SER A 774 -15.08 -14.94 -19.62
C SER A 774 -15.13 -14.67 -18.11
N PHE A 775 -13.97 -14.56 -17.47
CA PHE A 775 -13.89 -14.14 -16.06
C PHE A 775 -14.25 -12.66 -15.90
N ARG A 776 -13.63 -11.79 -16.70
CA ARG A 776 -13.83 -10.33 -16.58
C ARG A 776 -15.28 -9.90 -16.81
N GLN A 777 -15.99 -10.54 -17.74
CA GLN A 777 -17.43 -10.34 -18.02
C GLN A 777 -18.35 -11.25 -17.18
N ARG A 778 -17.77 -12.12 -16.35
CA ARG A 778 -18.53 -13.08 -15.55
C ARG A 778 -19.43 -13.98 -16.40
N ASN A 779 -18.97 -14.36 -17.61
CA ASN A 779 -19.72 -15.18 -18.55
C ASN A 779 -19.36 -16.66 -18.39
N PHE A 780 -20.17 -17.39 -17.64
CA PHE A 780 -19.94 -18.80 -17.33
C PHE A 780 -19.98 -19.73 -18.55
N ASP A 781 -20.95 -19.51 -19.46
CA ASP A 781 -21.09 -20.38 -20.63
C ASP A 781 -19.89 -20.20 -21.60
N LEU A 782 -19.36 -18.96 -21.72
CA LEU A 782 -18.11 -18.69 -22.44
C LEU A 782 -16.92 -19.39 -21.77
N TYR A 783 -16.82 -19.31 -20.43
CA TYR A 783 -15.77 -19.97 -19.67
C TYR A 783 -15.70 -21.47 -19.98
N VAL A 784 -16.81 -22.19 -19.83
CA VAL A 784 -16.86 -23.64 -20.11
C VAL A 784 -16.49 -23.94 -21.56
N SER A 785 -16.99 -23.14 -22.50
CA SER A 785 -16.69 -23.30 -23.94
C SER A 785 -15.23 -23.09 -24.28
N CYS A 786 -14.56 -22.13 -23.59
CA CYS A 786 -13.10 -21.94 -23.72
C CYS A 786 -12.32 -23.13 -23.19
N LEU A 787 -12.73 -23.69 -22.05
CA LEU A 787 -12.08 -24.86 -21.47
C LEU A 787 -12.14 -26.07 -22.44
N GLU A 788 -13.29 -26.29 -23.07
CA GLU A 788 -13.46 -27.35 -24.08
C GLU A 788 -12.49 -27.23 -25.27
N LYS A 789 -12.20 -25.97 -25.66
CA LYS A 789 -11.26 -25.68 -26.76
C LYS A 789 -9.80 -25.74 -26.32
N ILE A 790 -9.51 -25.45 -25.04
CA ILE A 790 -8.15 -25.52 -24.47
C ILE A 790 -7.75 -26.97 -24.15
N ALA A 791 -8.69 -27.82 -23.75
CA ALA A 791 -8.38 -29.20 -23.35
C ALA A 791 -7.55 -29.98 -24.41
N PRO A 792 -7.88 -29.97 -25.70
CA PRO A 792 -7.05 -30.62 -26.71
C PRO A 792 -5.62 -30.10 -26.78
N LEU A 793 -5.38 -28.80 -26.52
CA LEU A 793 -4.02 -28.24 -26.51
C LEU A 793 -3.17 -28.82 -25.36
N CYS A 794 -3.82 -29.11 -24.21
CA CYS A 794 -3.14 -29.76 -23.10
C CYS A 794 -2.65 -31.17 -23.45
N PHE A 795 -3.39 -31.89 -24.30
CA PHE A 795 -2.96 -33.19 -24.82
C PHE A 795 -1.87 -33.03 -25.89
N ALA A 796 -2.04 -32.08 -26.80
CA ALA A 796 -1.10 -31.84 -27.88
C ALA A 796 0.32 -31.48 -27.39
N LEU A 797 0.41 -30.73 -26.29
CA LEU A 797 1.66 -30.17 -25.75
C LEU A 797 2.09 -30.82 -24.43
N ASP A 798 1.58 -32.01 -24.15
CA ASP A 798 1.93 -32.85 -23.01
C ASP A 798 1.85 -32.14 -21.65
N ALA A 799 0.76 -31.41 -21.43
CA ALA A 799 0.44 -30.88 -20.11
C ALA A 799 -0.23 -31.95 -19.25
N THR A 800 0.51 -32.99 -18.87
CA THR A 800 0.05 -34.25 -18.28
C THR A 800 -0.99 -34.10 -17.16
N ASN A 801 -0.81 -33.11 -16.28
CA ASN A 801 -1.73 -32.85 -15.19
C ASN A 801 -3.05 -32.27 -15.70
N TYR A 802 -2.99 -31.26 -16.58
CA TYR A 802 -4.17 -30.62 -17.13
C TYR A 802 -4.90 -31.51 -18.14
N SER A 803 -4.20 -32.29 -18.95
CA SER A 803 -4.79 -33.28 -19.83
C SER A 803 -5.70 -34.27 -19.07
N ARG A 804 -5.31 -34.58 -17.84
CA ARG A 804 -6.07 -35.50 -16.99
C ARG A 804 -7.26 -34.83 -16.29
N TRP A 805 -7.08 -33.65 -15.72
CA TRP A 805 -8.05 -33.06 -14.81
C TRP A 805 -8.98 -32.01 -15.44
N LEU A 806 -8.57 -31.37 -16.52
CA LEU A 806 -9.40 -30.40 -17.23
C LEU A 806 -10.66 -31.04 -17.83
N PRO A 807 -10.60 -32.23 -18.50
CA PRO A 807 -11.81 -32.91 -18.95
C PRO A 807 -12.78 -33.28 -17.81
N THR A 808 -12.24 -33.65 -16.64
CA THR A 808 -13.06 -33.92 -15.46
C THR A 808 -13.77 -32.66 -14.98
N HIS A 809 -13.05 -31.55 -14.93
CA HIS A 809 -13.61 -30.25 -14.57
C HIS A 809 -14.69 -29.78 -15.57
N ILE A 810 -14.44 -29.91 -16.86
CA ILE A 810 -15.44 -29.60 -17.90
C ILE A 810 -16.72 -30.42 -17.69
N ARG A 811 -16.61 -31.72 -17.42
CA ARG A 811 -17.73 -32.58 -17.08
C ARG A 811 -18.50 -32.05 -15.89
N ASP A 812 -17.81 -31.71 -14.80
CA ASP A 812 -18.41 -31.20 -13.57
C ASP A 812 -19.18 -29.89 -13.84
N MET A 813 -18.60 -28.98 -14.61
CA MET A 813 -19.23 -27.70 -14.96
C MET A 813 -20.48 -27.87 -15.83
N LYS A 814 -20.52 -28.92 -16.65
CA LYS A 814 -21.70 -29.26 -17.48
C LYS A 814 -22.79 -30.01 -16.71
N SER A 815 -22.45 -30.58 -15.56
CA SER A 815 -23.38 -31.38 -14.72
C SER A 815 -23.76 -30.69 -13.41
N LEU A 816 -23.61 -29.38 -13.33
CA LEU A 816 -23.95 -28.62 -12.14
C LEU A 816 -25.44 -28.72 -11.76
N PRO A 817 -25.75 -28.80 -10.47
CA PRO A 817 -27.11 -28.62 -9.97
C PRO A 817 -27.69 -27.28 -10.41
N THR A 818 -28.99 -27.22 -10.73
CA THR A 818 -29.64 -26.01 -11.24
C THR A 818 -29.45 -24.78 -10.36
N SER A 819 -29.44 -24.95 -9.05
CA SER A 819 -29.20 -23.86 -8.10
C SER A 819 -27.82 -23.23 -8.28
N ILE A 820 -26.78 -24.05 -8.40
CA ILE A 820 -25.40 -23.57 -8.59
C ILE A 820 -25.20 -23.04 -10.02
N LEU A 821 -25.78 -23.71 -11.02
CA LEU A 821 -25.70 -23.26 -12.42
C LEU A 821 -26.27 -21.84 -12.58
N ASN A 822 -27.40 -21.58 -11.93
CA ASN A 822 -28.01 -20.24 -11.96
C ASN A 822 -27.09 -19.19 -11.31
N GLU A 823 -26.47 -19.51 -10.17
CA GLU A 823 -25.51 -18.61 -9.53
C GLU A 823 -24.29 -18.36 -10.42
N PHE A 824 -23.78 -19.39 -11.09
CA PHE A 824 -22.65 -19.24 -11.99
C PHE A 824 -23.01 -18.40 -13.24
N ARG A 825 -24.21 -18.59 -13.80
CA ARG A 825 -24.72 -17.76 -14.89
C ARG A 825 -25.01 -16.33 -14.49
N ASN A 826 -25.35 -16.08 -13.22
CA ASN A 826 -25.41 -14.74 -12.64
C ASN A 826 -23.99 -14.15 -12.41
N GLY A 827 -22.95 -14.90 -12.74
CA GLY A 827 -21.56 -14.48 -12.71
C GLY A 827 -20.84 -14.75 -11.38
N ASN A 828 -21.46 -15.43 -10.43
CA ASN A 828 -20.87 -15.68 -9.12
C ASN A 828 -19.75 -16.74 -9.13
N PHE A 829 -19.36 -17.30 -10.27
CA PHE A 829 -18.17 -18.13 -10.43
C PHE A 829 -16.86 -17.32 -10.52
N ALA A 830 -16.95 -16.01 -10.80
CA ALA A 830 -15.83 -15.08 -10.87
C ALA A 830 -16.00 -13.97 -9.85
N ILE A 831 -14.92 -13.40 -9.36
CA ILE A 831 -14.90 -12.49 -8.20
C ILE A 831 -14.64 -11.06 -8.64
N CYS A 832 -15.59 -10.16 -8.39
CA CYS A 832 -15.45 -8.72 -8.54
C CYS A 832 -14.76 -8.13 -7.30
N ARG A 833 -13.52 -7.75 -7.40
CA ARG A 833 -12.81 -7.11 -6.27
C ARG A 833 -13.06 -5.61 -6.18
N THR A 834 -13.45 -5.00 -7.27
CA THR A 834 -13.72 -3.57 -7.39
C THR A 834 -15.04 -3.35 -8.12
N ARG A 835 -15.54 -2.13 -8.09
CA ARG A 835 -16.74 -1.72 -8.85
C ARG A 835 -16.44 -1.33 -10.30
N ASN A 836 -15.22 -1.56 -10.77
CA ASN A 836 -14.84 -1.21 -12.13
C ASN A 836 -15.42 -2.21 -13.12
N LYS A 837 -15.78 -1.72 -14.30
CA LYS A 837 -16.23 -2.56 -15.39
C LYS A 837 -15.10 -3.47 -15.86
N PHE A 838 -15.43 -4.67 -16.28
CA PHE A 838 -14.47 -5.62 -16.85
C PHE A 838 -13.31 -6.00 -15.92
N SER A 839 -13.55 -6.04 -14.61
CA SER A 839 -12.51 -6.21 -13.56
C SER A 839 -12.60 -7.52 -12.79
N ALA A 840 -13.60 -8.37 -13.04
CA ALA A 840 -13.72 -9.64 -12.33
C ALA A 840 -12.58 -10.60 -12.67
N VAL A 841 -12.19 -11.41 -11.70
CA VAL A 841 -11.09 -12.37 -11.80
C VAL A 841 -11.57 -13.77 -11.39
N ALA A 842 -10.81 -14.80 -11.77
CA ALA A 842 -11.05 -16.15 -11.28
C ALA A 842 -10.95 -16.23 -9.75
N ALA A 843 -11.72 -17.11 -9.12
CA ALA A 843 -11.79 -17.19 -7.66
C ALA A 843 -10.45 -17.59 -7.02
N ASP A 844 -9.64 -18.46 -7.64
CA ASP A 844 -8.28 -18.76 -7.21
C ASP A 844 -7.34 -17.56 -7.36
N HIS A 845 -7.54 -16.71 -8.37
CA HIS A 845 -6.78 -15.46 -8.51
C HIS A 845 -7.09 -14.49 -7.36
N ALA A 846 -8.38 -14.35 -7.01
CA ALA A 846 -8.78 -13.55 -5.85
C ALA A 846 -8.19 -14.10 -4.54
N HIS A 847 -8.13 -15.42 -4.39
CA HIS A 847 -7.47 -16.09 -3.26
C HIS A 847 -5.97 -15.79 -3.20
N GLU A 848 -5.26 -15.92 -4.32
CA GLU A 848 -3.82 -15.60 -4.41
C GLU A 848 -3.52 -14.12 -4.11
N MET A 849 -4.38 -13.21 -4.58
CA MET A 849 -4.25 -11.79 -4.24
C MET A 849 -4.45 -11.56 -2.74
N THR A 850 -5.36 -12.30 -2.10
CA THR A 850 -5.56 -12.24 -0.64
C THR A 850 -4.35 -12.81 0.11
N ASN A 851 -3.81 -13.95 -0.34
CA ASN A 851 -2.56 -14.50 0.18
C ASN A 851 -1.40 -13.51 0.07
N LYS A 852 -1.33 -12.76 -1.03
CA LYS A 852 -0.33 -11.70 -1.22
C LYS A 852 -0.49 -10.54 -0.25
N VAL A 853 -1.74 -10.12 0.06
CA VAL A 853 -2.01 -9.11 1.09
C VAL A 853 -1.56 -9.60 2.46
N ILE A 854 -1.83 -10.86 2.81
CA ILE A 854 -1.37 -11.46 4.06
C ILE A 854 0.17 -11.45 4.17
N LYS A 855 0.86 -11.71 3.07
CA LYS A 855 2.33 -11.69 2.97
C LYS A 855 2.92 -10.28 2.82
N GLY A 856 2.09 -9.24 2.64
CA GLY A 856 2.50 -7.87 2.39
C GLY A 856 2.69 -7.01 3.65
N ASN A 857 3.08 -5.76 3.45
CA ASN A 857 3.13 -4.76 4.51
C ASN A 857 1.70 -4.51 5.04
N GLY A 858 1.55 -4.44 6.37
CA GLY A 858 0.23 -4.37 7.01
C GLY A 858 -0.44 -5.73 7.20
N GLY A 859 -0.01 -6.78 6.48
CA GLY A 859 -0.48 -8.16 6.65
C GLY A 859 0.14 -8.87 7.85
N ALA A 860 0.23 -10.21 7.77
CA ALA A 860 0.76 -11.05 8.85
C ALA A 860 2.31 -11.10 8.90
N ILE A 861 3.00 -10.27 8.13
CA ILE A 861 4.47 -10.20 8.12
C ILE A 861 5.02 -9.97 9.54
N GLY A 862 6.00 -10.77 9.95
CA GLY A 862 6.57 -10.72 11.29
C GLY A 862 5.72 -11.41 12.37
N LEU A 863 4.53 -11.95 12.04
CA LEU A 863 3.70 -12.75 12.96
C LEU A 863 3.85 -14.25 12.74
N PHE A 864 4.31 -14.70 11.57
CA PHE A 864 4.33 -16.12 11.20
C PHE A 864 5.11 -17.04 12.15
N GLN A 865 6.01 -16.50 12.97
CA GLN A 865 6.70 -17.24 14.02
C GLN A 865 5.82 -17.51 15.26
N ASN A 866 4.65 -16.89 15.35
CA ASN A 866 3.74 -17.04 16.48
C ASN A 866 2.31 -17.30 15.97
N ARG A 867 1.92 -18.59 15.97
CA ARG A 867 0.61 -19.06 15.50
C ARG A 867 -0.57 -18.32 16.13
N GLU A 868 -0.53 -18.11 17.44
CA GLU A 868 -1.61 -17.41 18.15
C GLU A 868 -1.78 -15.98 17.64
N GLN A 869 -0.69 -15.29 17.35
CA GLN A 869 -0.74 -13.93 16.83
C GLN A 869 -1.24 -13.87 15.37
N VAL A 870 -0.87 -14.84 14.52
CA VAL A 870 -1.41 -14.97 13.15
C VAL A 870 -2.91 -15.26 13.22
N THR A 871 -3.32 -16.22 14.02
CA THR A 871 -4.73 -16.59 14.22
C THR A 871 -5.53 -15.40 14.73
N LYS A 872 -5.03 -14.69 15.75
CA LYS A 872 -5.67 -13.48 16.26
C LYS A 872 -5.82 -12.43 15.16
N TRP A 873 -4.78 -12.18 14.38
CA TRP A 873 -4.78 -11.21 13.31
C TRP A 873 -5.85 -11.56 12.26
N LEU A 874 -5.92 -12.81 11.82
CA LEU A 874 -6.91 -13.27 10.84
C LEU A 874 -8.35 -13.12 11.34
N ILE A 875 -8.60 -13.44 12.62
CA ILE A 875 -9.93 -13.33 13.23
C ILE A 875 -10.35 -11.86 13.38
N VAL A 876 -9.42 -10.99 13.79
CA VAL A 876 -9.71 -9.60 14.15
C VAL A 876 -9.76 -8.69 12.90
N THR A 877 -8.94 -8.94 11.90
CA THR A 877 -8.83 -8.07 10.71
C THR A 877 -10.16 -7.85 9.97
N PRO A 878 -11.01 -8.86 9.74
CA PRO A 878 -12.33 -8.66 9.14
C PRO A 878 -13.22 -7.71 9.95
N GLU A 879 -13.20 -7.84 11.26
CA GLU A 879 -13.97 -6.98 12.16
C GLU A 879 -13.41 -5.56 12.22
N LEU A 880 -12.10 -5.40 12.21
CA LEU A 880 -11.48 -4.07 12.09
C LEU A 880 -11.86 -3.41 10.76
N ALA A 881 -11.88 -4.18 9.67
CA ALA A 881 -12.31 -3.66 8.37
C ALA A 881 -13.78 -3.21 8.42
N ARG A 882 -14.67 -4.00 9.03
CA ARG A 882 -16.07 -3.65 9.23
C ARG A 882 -16.23 -2.37 10.06
N LEU A 883 -15.51 -2.26 11.16
CA LEU A 883 -15.56 -1.08 12.05
C LEU A 883 -15.09 0.19 11.32
N VAL A 884 -13.99 0.10 10.58
CA VAL A 884 -13.48 1.24 9.81
C VAL A 884 -14.51 1.67 8.77
N GLN A 885 -15.07 0.72 8.00
CA GLN A 885 -16.12 1.01 7.00
C GLN A 885 -17.39 1.59 7.64
N GLU A 886 -17.81 1.07 8.79
CA GLU A 886 -18.99 1.58 9.52
C GLU A 886 -18.79 3.04 9.93
N PHE A 887 -17.59 3.42 10.34
CA PHE A 887 -17.25 4.81 10.62
C PHE A 887 -17.18 5.65 9.33
N GLU A 888 -16.53 5.15 8.28
CA GLU A 888 -16.37 5.85 6.99
C GLU A 888 -17.73 6.14 6.32
N ARG A 889 -18.72 5.26 6.44
CA ARG A 889 -20.08 5.50 5.94
C ARG A 889 -20.78 6.69 6.60
N GLN A 890 -20.34 7.09 7.79
CA GLN A 890 -20.88 8.28 8.49
C GLN A 890 -20.19 9.57 8.05
N LEU A 891 -19.06 9.46 7.38
CA LEU A 891 -18.38 10.62 6.81
C LEU A 891 -19.18 11.10 5.59
N PRO A 892 -19.24 12.42 5.34
CA PRO A 892 -19.85 12.93 4.12
C PRO A 892 -19.14 12.22 2.96
N SER A 893 -19.91 11.65 2.04
CA SER A 893 -19.37 11.11 0.83
C SER A 893 -18.48 12.18 0.22
N ARG A 894 -17.16 12.05 0.35
CA ARG A 894 -16.33 12.57 -0.69
C ARG A 894 -16.91 11.94 -1.95
N MET A 895 -17.25 12.75 -2.94
CA MET A 895 -17.04 12.31 -4.29
C MET A 895 -15.53 11.99 -4.29
N ILE A 896 -15.21 10.74 -3.95
CA ILE A 896 -13.92 10.18 -4.25
C ILE A 896 -13.95 10.24 -5.74
N ASP A 897 -13.24 11.19 -6.32
CA ASP A 897 -12.86 11.11 -7.71
C ASP A 897 -12.30 9.70 -7.83
N ASP A 898 -12.91 8.87 -8.71
CA ASP A 898 -12.50 7.46 -8.87
C ASP A 898 -10.99 7.32 -9.14
N GLY A 899 -10.26 8.42 -9.33
CA GLY A 899 -8.82 8.54 -9.41
C GLY A 899 -8.02 8.32 -8.13
N ASP A 900 -8.60 8.47 -6.94
CA ASP A 900 -7.86 8.33 -5.66
C ASP A 900 -7.78 6.87 -5.15
N LEU A 901 -8.46 5.91 -5.80
CA LEU A 901 -8.34 4.47 -5.55
C LEU A 901 -7.24 3.80 -6.41
N GLU A 902 -6.43 4.60 -7.12
CA GLU A 902 -5.52 4.14 -8.16
C GLU A 902 -4.40 3.18 -7.71
N ASP A 903 -4.09 3.06 -6.42
CA ASP A 903 -2.89 2.34 -6.00
C ASP A 903 -3.07 0.82 -5.79
N LEU A 904 -4.28 0.26 -5.88
CA LEU A 904 -4.50 -1.16 -5.64
C LEU A 904 -5.19 -1.90 -6.80
N ASP A 905 -5.73 -1.21 -7.79
CA ASP A 905 -6.44 -1.83 -8.90
C ASP A 905 -5.63 -1.84 -10.19
N PHE A 906 -4.97 -2.96 -10.42
CA PHE A 906 -4.14 -3.15 -11.62
C PHE A 906 -4.94 -3.18 -12.93
N ASP A 907 -6.22 -3.50 -12.87
CA ASP A 907 -7.06 -3.60 -14.06
C ASP A 907 -7.55 -2.21 -14.51
N HIS A 908 -7.77 -1.29 -13.58
CA HIS A 908 -8.09 0.10 -13.92
C HIS A 908 -6.88 0.83 -14.55
N HIS A 909 -5.66 0.48 -14.16
CA HIS A 909 -4.44 1.05 -14.76
C HIS A 909 -4.36 0.78 -16.27
N GLU A 910 -4.83 -0.37 -16.75
CA GLU A 910 -4.84 -0.72 -18.16
C GLU A 910 -5.81 0.16 -19.01
N ALA A 911 -6.80 0.77 -18.38
CA ALA A 911 -7.72 1.72 -19.03
C ALA A 911 -7.20 3.17 -19.03
N THR A 912 -6.11 3.48 -18.31
CA THR A 912 -5.60 4.85 -18.22
C THR A 912 -4.99 5.33 -19.54
N GLN A 913 -5.12 6.62 -19.82
CA GLN A 913 -4.53 7.26 -21.00
C GLN A 913 -3.02 7.05 -21.12
N GLY A 914 -2.32 7.06 -20.00
CA GLY A 914 -0.88 6.79 -19.96
C GLY A 914 -0.52 5.38 -20.42
N PHE A 915 -1.34 4.39 -20.05
CA PHE A 915 -1.19 3.01 -20.50
C PHE A 915 -1.52 2.88 -21.99
N GLN A 916 -2.66 3.45 -22.45
CA GLN A 916 -3.10 3.39 -23.83
C GLN A 916 -2.04 3.96 -24.80
N ARG A 917 -1.43 5.12 -24.46
CA ARG A 917 -0.35 5.74 -25.24
C ARG A 917 0.89 4.85 -25.32
N LYS A 918 1.31 4.26 -24.18
CA LYS A 918 2.45 3.33 -24.14
C LYS A 918 2.18 2.06 -24.92
N PHE A 919 0.96 1.55 -24.85
CA PHE A 919 0.53 0.39 -25.61
C PHE A 919 0.60 0.67 -27.12
N HIS A 920 0.00 1.77 -27.57
CA HIS A 920 0.03 2.22 -28.96
C HIS A 920 1.47 2.39 -29.48
N GLU A 921 2.33 3.06 -28.73
CA GLU A 921 3.74 3.25 -29.07
C GLU A 921 4.47 1.91 -29.22
N ARG A 922 4.24 0.94 -28.34
CA ARG A 922 4.89 -0.36 -28.39
C ARG A 922 4.31 -1.25 -29.48
N ALA A 923 3.01 -1.17 -29.73
CA ALA A 923 2.38 -1.85 -30.85
C ALA A 923 2.97 -1.37 -32.20
N ASN A 924 3.13 -0.06 -32.36
CA ASN A 924 3.75 0.50 -33.57
C ASN A 924 5.23 0.11 -33.71
N ARG A 925 5.98 0.06 -32.61
CA ARG A 925 7.37 -0.44 -32.65
C ARG A 925 7.46 -1.92 -33.04
N LEU A 926 6.61 -2.78 -32.44
CA LEU A 926 6.58 -4.20 -32.80
C LEU A 926 6.16 -4.39 -34.25
N TYR A 927 5.18 -3.64 -34.71
CA TYR A 927 4.76 -3.67 -36.09
C TYR A 927 5.92 -3.33 -37.05
N SER A 928 6.64 -2.25 -36.80
CA SER A 928 7.80 -1.86 -37.61
C SER A 928 8.90 -2.92 -37.55
N CYS A 929 9.22 -3.42 -36.37
CA CYS A 929 10.24 -4.43 -36.15
C CYS A 929 9.91 -5.74 -36.93
N VAL A 930 8.68 -6.27 -36.83
CA VAL A 930 8.29 -7.49 -37.56
C VAL A 930 8.24 -7.24 -39.07
N LYS A 931 7.87 -6.05 -39.49
CA LYS A 931 7.88 -5.69 -40.93
C LYS A 931 9.31 -5.63 -41.48
N ASP A 932 10.27 -5.11 -40.69
CA ASP A 932 11.69 -5.06 -41.04
C ASP A 932 12.32 -6.49 -41.09
N PHE A 933 11.89 -7.40 -40.20
CA PHE A 933 12.27 -8.81 -40.26
C PHE A 933 11.67 -9.53 -41.49
N GLY A 934 10.54 -9.08 -42.00
CA GLY A 934 9.73 -9.71 -43.03
C GLY A 934 8.39 -10.19 -42.48
N ASN A 935 7.30 -9.64 -43.00
CA ASN A 935 5.95 -10.03 -42.56
C ASN A 935 5.75 -11.56 -42.76
N PRO A 936 5.53 -12.35 -41.68
CA PRO A 936 5.45 -13.80 -41.75
C PRO A 936 4.26 -14.31 -42.55
N PHE A 937 3.26 -13.46 -42.80
CA PHE A 937 2.06 -13.78 -43.60
C PHE A 937 2.24 -13.49 -45.10
N ARG A 938 3.41 -12.98 -45.49
CA ARG A 938 3.79 -12.77 -46.92
C ARG A 938 4.92 -13.69 -47.37
N LEU A 939 5.42 -14.56 -46.49
CA LEU A 939 6.54 -15.42 -46.82
C LEU A 939 6.06 -16.66 -47.57
N GLU A 940 6.37 -16.72 -48.86
CA GLU A 940 6.08 -17.86 -49.77
C GLU A 940 7.22 -18.89 -49.70
N ASP A 941 7.54 -19.40 -48.52
CA ASP A 941 8.54 -20.45 -48.32
C ASP A 941 7.84 -21.72 -47.83
N THR A 942 8.26 -22.85 -48.38
CA THR A 942 7.75 -24.18 -48.02
C THR A 942 8.34 -24.73 -46.73
N ARG A 943 9.24 -24.00 -46.12
CA ARG A 943 9.85 -24.32 -44.84
C ARG A 943 9.24 -23.42 -43.73
N LEU A 944 9.27 -23.89 -42.50
CA LEU A 944 8.94 -23.07 -41.33
C LEU A 944 10.14 -22.19 -40.98
N LEU A 945 9.98 -20.89 -41.02
CA LEU A 945 11.03 -19.90 -40.80
C LEU A 945 10.93 -19.23 -39.45
N LYS A 946 12.09 -18.95 -38.84
CA LYS A 946 12.18 -18.09 -37.65
C LYS A 946 11.85 -16.64 -38.02
N LEU A 947 11.14 -15.94 -37.15
CA LEU A 947 10.67 -14.59 -37.42
C LEU A 947 11.80 -13.59 -37.71
N HIS A 948 12.86 -13.57 -36.88
CA HIS A 948 13.89 -12.52 -36.90
C HIS A 948 15.06 -12.77 -37.84
N THR A 949 15.40 -14.05 -38.13
CA THR A 949 16.54 -14.39 -39.01
C THR A 949 16.10 -14.99 -40.34
N GLN A 950 14.86 -15.44 -40.44
CA GLN A 950 14.32 -16.20 -41.57
C GLN A 950 15.08 -17.53 -41.86
N ASP A 951 15.83 -18.01 -40.86
CA ASP A 951 16.40 -19.34 -40.92
C ASP A 951 15.31 -20.41 -40.81
N ALA A 952 15.47 -21.48 -41.60
CA ALA A 952 14.55 -22.59 -41.52
C ALA A 952 14.69 -23.37 -40.21
N LEU A 953 13.56 -23.68 -39.59
CA LEU A 953 13.48 -24.65 -38.50
C LEU A 953 13.62 -26.08 -39.05
N GLU A 954 13.98 -27.05 -38.21
CA GLU A 954 14.10 -28.45 -38.61
C GLU A 954 12.77 -28.99 -39.15
N SER A 955 12.82 -29.78 -40.23
CA SER A 955 11.61 -30.32 -40.86
C SER A 955 10.70 -31.12 -39.93
N ALA A 956 11.31 -31.85 -38.97
CA ALA A 956 10.58 -32.60 -37.96
C ALA A 956 9.74 -31.70 -37.03
N VAL A 957 10.22 -30.48 -36.73
CA VAL A 957 9.50 -29.49 -35.93
C VAL A 957 8.30 -28.97 -36.75
N ALA A 958 8.52 -28.65 -38.02
CA ALA A 958 7.45 -28.15 -38.89
C ALA A 958 6.30 -29.19 -39.06
N GLU A 959 6.64 -30.46 -39.29
CA GLU A 959 5.63 -31.56 -39.38
C GLU A 959 4.88 -31.76 -38.04
N SER A 960 5.61 -31.67 -36.92
CA SER A 960 5.00 -31.75 -35.59
C SER A 960 3.99 -30.64 -35.39
N MET A 961 4.33 -29.40 -35.76
CA MET A 961 3.44 -28.24 -35.64
C MET A 961 2.18 -28.36 -36.53
N GLN A 962 2.32 -28.75 -37.75
CA GLN A 962 1.18 -28.94 -38.66
C GLN A 962 0.18 -30.01 -38.19
N THR A 963 0.64 -31.02 -37.47
CA THR A 963 -0.21 -32.12 -36.98
C THR A 963 -0.70 -31.93 -35.54
N LEU A 964 -0.18 -30.89 -34.81
CA LEU A 964 -0.37 -30.68 -33.39
C LEU A 964 -1.83 -30.64 -32.97
N GLU A 965 -2.62 -29.76 -33.60
CA GLU A 965 -4.04 -29.60 -33.25
C GLU A 965 -4.84 -30.88 -33.50
N ARG A 966 -4.61 -31.54 -34.61
CA ARG A 966 -5.27 -32.80 -34.94
C ARG A 966 -4.93 -33.90 -33.93
N LYS A 967 -3.66 -34.08 -33.64
CA LYS A 967 -3.20 -35.06 -32.63
C LYS A 967 -3.81 -34.78 -31.26
N GLY A 968 -3.83 -33.51 -30.85
CA GLY A 968 -4.45 -33.11 -29.59
C GLY A 968 -5.95 -33.44 -29.54
N GLN A 969 -6.68 -33.15 -30.58
CA GLN A 969 -8.09 -33.49 -30.73
C GLN A 969 -8.34 -35.01 -30.67
N GLU A 970 -7.56 -35.80 -31.40
CA GLU A 970 -7.64 -37.26 -31.43
C GLU A 970 -7.36 -37.86 -30.04
N GLN A 971 -6.29 -37.40 -29.37
CA GLN A 971 -5.91 -37.86 -28.05
C GLN A 971 -6.96 -37.49 -27.01
N TYR A 972 -7.46 -36.26 -27.03
CA TYR A 972 -8.53 -35.81 -26.16
C TYR A 972 -9.80 -36.62 -26.36
N ALA A 973 -10.23 -36.83 -27.61
CA ALA A 973 -11.40 -37.62 -27.91
C ALA A 973 -11.24 -39.08 -27.48
N GLN A 974 -10.03 -39.65 -27.64
CA GLN A 974 -9.70 -41.00 -27.15
C GLN A 974 -9.76 -41.06 -25.63
N PHE A 975 -9.13 -40.11 -24.92
CA PHE A 975 -9.19 -40.02 -23.46
C PHE A 975 -10.62 -39.93 -22.92
N VAL A 976 -11.45 -39.10 -23.55
CA VAL A 976 -12.88 -38.97 -23.19
C VAL A 976 -13.60 -40.30 -23.41
N ARG A 977 -13.38 -41.01 -24.52
CA ARG A 977 -13.99 -42.32 -24.79
C ARG A 977 -13.56 -43.40 -23.77
N ASP A 978 -12.27 -43.44 -23.46
CA ASP A 978 -11.71 -44.42 -22.51
C ASP A 978 -12.17 -44.15 -21.08
N PHE A 979 -12.19 -42.89 -20.70
CA PHE A 979 -12.72 -42.45 -19.40
C PHE A 979 -14.23 -42.82 -19.25
N TRP A 980 -15.01 -42.79 -20.30
CA TRP A 980 -16.39 -43.20 -20.33
C TRP A 980 -16.58 -44.70 -20.23
N ARG A 981 -15.74 -45.45 -20.90
CA ARG A 981 -15.77 -46.93 -20.84
C ARG A 981 -15.41 -47.42 -19.45
N MET A 982 -14.43 -46.78 -18.79
CA MET A 982 -14.12 -47.11 -17.39
C MET A 982 -15.27 -46.83 -16.44
N GLY A 983 -16.03 -45.77 -16.68
CA GLY A 983 -17.23 -45.46 -15.91
C GLY A 983 -18.40 -46.39 -16.10
N GLN A 984 -18.41 -47.13 -17.19
CA GLN A 984 -19.43 -48.15 -17.49
C GLN A 984 -19.04 -49.58 -17.05
N SER A 985 -17.75 -49.86 -16.91
CA SER A 985 -17.27 -51.14 -16.38
C SER A 985 -16.96 -51.05 -14.88
N LEU A 986 -17.79 -51.61 -14.06
CA LEU A 986 -17.66 -51.78 -12.60
C LEU A 986 -16.46 -52.64 -12.17
N SER A 987 -15.43 -52.78 -12.97
CA SER A 987 -14.22 -53.52 -12.59
C SER A 987 -13.07 -52.58 -12.32
N MET A 988 -12.63 -52.58 -11.10
CA MET A 988 -11.42 -51.95 -10.62
C MET A 988 -10.21 -52.23 -11.50
N MET A 989 -9.83 -51.26 -12.33
CA MET A 989 -8.46 -51.25 -12.83
C MET A 989 -7.69 -50.18 -12.08
N PRO A 990 -6.54 -50.52 -11.51
CA PRO A 990 -5.67 -49.49 -10.96
C PRO A 990 -5.28 -48.54 -12.11
N PHE A 991 -5.25 -47.25 -11.82
CA PHE A 991 -4.64 -46.26 -12.73
C PHE A 991 -3.17 -46.70 -12.94
N GLN A 992 -2.94 -47.57 -13.89
CA GLN A 992 -1.60 -47.68 -14.47
C GLN A 992 -1.29 -46.36 -15.10
N ARG A 993 -0.13 -45.81 -14.76
CA ARG A 993 0.46 -44.67 -15.47
C ARG A 993 0.30 -45.00 -16.95
N ILE A 994 -0.57 -44.28 -17.65
CA ILE A 994 -0.53 -44.19 -19.07
C ILE A 994 0.76 -43.41 -19.35
N HIS A 995 1.87 -44.12 -19.47
CA HIS A 995 3.10 -43.56 -19.98
C HIS A 995 2.84 -43.27 -21.45
N PHE A 996 2.48 -42.01 -21.76
CA PHE A 996 2.65 -41.50 -23.10
C PHE A 996 4.15 -41.46 -23.35
N HIS A 997 4.70 -42.50 -23.99
CA HIS A 997 5.98 -42.43 -24.62
C HIS A 997 5.84 -41.52 -25.85
N LEU A 998 5.94 -40.22 -25.66
CA LEU A 998 6.54 -39.37 -26.65
C LEU A 998 8.04 -39.40 -26.35
N SER A 999 8.77 -40.07 -27.23
CA SER A 999 10.21 -40.09 -27.24
C SER A 999 10.77 -38.67 -27.08
N ALA A 1000 11.79 -38.54 -26.27
CA ALA A 1000 12.63 -37.38 -26.06
C ALA A 1000 13.29 -36.91 -27.37
N HIS A 1001 12.55 -36.20 -28.22
CA HIS A 1001 13.04 -35.39 -29.32
C HIS A 1001 12.04 -34.23 -29.52
N LEU A 1002 12.05 -33.31 -28.59
CA LEU A 1002 11.65 -31.89 -28.73
C LEU A 1002 12.50 -31.11 -27.75
#